data_a4eed740fafe67426a25a397e7bc1169
#
_entry.id   a4eed740fafe67426a25a397e7bc1169
#
_cell.length_a   1.000
_cell.length_b   1.000
_cell.length_c   1.000
_cell.angle_alpha   90.00
_cell.angle_beta   90.00
_cell.angle_gamma   90.00
#
_symmetry.space_group_name_H-M   'P 1'
#
loop_
_entity.id
_entity.type
_entity.pdbx_description
1 polymer ?
#
loop_
_entity_poly.entity_id
_entity_poly.type
_entity_poly.pdbx_seq_one_letter_code
_entity_poly.pdbx_strand_id
1 'polypeptide(L)'
;VSSTSREPYTAKLIRVISGDPNPEGPGLIEEDIKSKFSGTYPSRRQITNLGSYVRVPSNTSFDPSRGFTIGATIFPTNIDINDQCIISRFNSARDAGMALFIGPKGISVVVADGRKNISRLSIDRPVSERRWYHVWATFDPDSEKLGIYQTPVIDSFDLDSPMQKEKSCSTQAIPIPKQPLIIGAAGDDKITNCFNGKIERPFFINGAVNERDALDIAKGNNDPRITAIWDFSKDISSQKATDITKNKFHGTIINLPTRAVKGFMWDGSCFDWTKKPEHYGAIHFHDDDLYDCEWETDFAFHVPANFRSGIYAAKLETTDQVVEMIPFFVTAPLKKPQARICVLIPTFTYTVYANIARGNTNNEMRQRMKDWGAQKWSADDHAEYGLSTYNYHSDGSGIGYSSRRRPIITMRSNVISYPGVPGSGCRHFPADSHLWYWLEAKGYDFDVITDDEIHSYGADVINCYDVLMTCSHPEYHTTNSLNALQEYTNKGGHLLYLGGNGFYWKVAVNENWRDSVEIRRGEGGIRAWASEPGEDYNAFDGTYGGLWRRNGRAPQVLSGVGFTSQGDHFGVPYRRTKQSYNPEFSWIFDGIIDEIIGDFGLSGGGAAGFELDRADINLGTPLNATIIASSKGHDDSFVLVPEDILTHHDTWPHRPIDDLIRSDIVYFETPNDGGVFSVGSITFCGSLPHNNCDNNISKMIDNVIQKFLVTS
;
A
#
# COMPACT_ATOMS: atom_id res chain seq x y z
N VAL A 1 15.34 14.57 4.78
CA VAL A 1 16.43 13.58 4.83
C VAL A 1 16.77 13.28 6.28
N SER A 2 16.99 12.00 6.62
CA SER A 2 17.52 11.59 7.92
C SER A 2 18.88 10.93 7.72
N SER A 3 19.88 11.41 8.43
CA SER A 3 21.25 10.91 8.31
C SER A 3 21.90 10.77 9.70
N THR A 4 22.63 9.68 9.88
CA THR A 4 23.47 9.45 11.07
C THR A 4 24.93 9.90 10.87
N SER A 5 25.29 10.38 9.66
CA SER A 5 26.60 10.97 9.40
C SER A 5 26.83 12.21 10.28
N ARG A 6 28.06 12.42 10.69
CA ARG A 6 28.48 13.66 11.39
C ARG A 6 28.77 14.80 10.43
N GLU A 7 29.12 14.44 9.18
CA GLU A 7 29.45 15.38 8.12
C GLU A 7 28.23 15.69 7.28
N PRO A 8 28.16 16.87 6.67
CA PRO A 8 27.11 17.22 5.72
C PRO A 8 27.04 16.23 4.53
N TYR A 9 25.87 16.10 3.92
CA TYR A 9 25.71 15.35 2.69
C TYR A 9 25.53 16.32 1.50
N THR A 10 25.84 15.83 0.30
CA THR A 10 25.56 16.54 -0.95
C THR A 10 24.26 16.03 -1.56
N ALA A 11 23.52 16.92 -2.24
CA ALA A 11 22.34 16.59 -3.02
C ALA A 11 22.51 17.12 -4.44
N LYS A 12 22.11 16.33 -5.45
CA LYS A 12 22.07 16.74 -6.85
C LYS A 12 20.86 16.15 -7.56
N LEU A 13 20.41 16.83 -8.62
CA LEU A 13 19.38 16.31 -9.50
C LEU A 13 20.03 15.44 -10.58
N ILE A 14 19.50 14.25 -10.75
CA ILE A 14 19.87 13.34 -11.84
C ILE A 14 18.64 12.94 -12.65
N ARG A 15 18.84 12.64 -13.94
CA ARG A 15 17.92 11.89 -14.77
C ARG A 15 18.35 10.42 -14.74
N VAL A 16 17.39 9.50 -14.52
CA VAL A 16 17.66 8.06 -14.43
C VAL A 16 17.40 7.43 -15.80
N ILE A 17 18.44 6.92 -16.44
CA ILE A 17 18.37 6.25 -17.74
C ILE A 17 18.35 4.72 -17.54
N SER A 18 19.14 4.20 -16.60
CA SER A 18 19.09 2.80 -16.19
C SER A 18 19.31 2.66 -14.69
N GLY A 19 18.50 1.84 -14.04
CA GLY A 19 18.58 1.57 -12.60
C GLY A 19 19.05 0.16 -12.25
N ASP A 20 19.48 -0.63 -13.22
CA ASP A 20 19.93 -2.02 -13.03
C ASP A 20 21.40 -2.08 -12.61
N PRO A 21 21.72 -2.63 -11.43
CA PRO A 21 23.13 -2.76 -10.98
C PRO A 21 23.90 -3.89 -11.65
N ASN A 22 23.27 -4.74 -12.45
CA ASN A 22 23.88 -5.91 -13.05
C ASN A 22 25.01 -5.49 -14.04
N PRO A 23 26.26 -5.92 -13.84
CA PRO A 23 27.36 -5.61 -14.75
C PRO A 23 27.22 -6.25 -16.15
N GLU A 24 26.40 -7.30 -16.29
CA GLU A 24 26.09 -7.95 -17.58
C GLU A 24 24.91 -7.26 -18.31
N GLY A 25 24.23 -6.34 -17.63
CA GLY A 25 23.15 -5.53 -18.16
C GLY A 25 23.63 -4.13 -18.58
N PRO A 26 22.70 -3.16 -18.75
CA PRO A 26 23.05 -1.78 -19.03
C PRO A 26 23.89 -1.12 -17.94
N GLY A 27 23.82 -1.63 -16.71
CA GLY A 27 24.42 -1.00 -15.55
C GLY A 27 23.65 0.25 -15.10
N LEU A 28 24.19 0.96 -14.12
CA LEU A 28 23.62 2.23 -13.68
C LEU A 28 24.02 3.34 -14.65
N ILE A 29 23.02 3.99 -15.26
CA ILE A 29 23.22 5.11 -16.17
C ILE A 29 22.42 6.30 -15.69
N GLU A 30 23.11 7.38 -15.35
CA GLU A 30 22.56 8.61 -14.81
C GLU A 30 23.10 9.83 -15.58
N GLU A 31 22.28 10.85 -15.72
CA GLU A 31 22.66 12.14 -16.30
C GLU A 31 22.52 13.24 -15.23
N ASP A 32 23.59 13.98 -14.95
CA ASP A 32 23.56 15.07 -14.00
C ASP A 32 22.80 16.28 -14.59
N ILE A 33 21.79 16.74 -13.85
CA ILE A 33 20.97 17.89 -14.26
C ILE A 33 21.24 19.08 -13.32
N LYS A 34 21.47 20.26 -13.90
CA LYS A 34 21.63 21.49 -13.12
C LYS A 34 20.34 21.83 -12.38
N SER A 35 20.43 22.03 -11.08
CA SER A 35 19.28 22.35 -10.22
C SER A 35 19.64 23.36 -9.15
N LYS A 36 18.65 24.18 -8.74
CA LYS A 36 18.82 25.14 -7.66
C LYS A 36 19.01 24.49 -6.29
N PHE A 37 18.56 23.25 -6.11
CA PHE A 37 18.76 22.52 -4.86
C PHE A 37 20.08 21.75 -4.80
N SER A 38 20.83 21.66 -5.91
CA SER A 38 22.13 21.01 -5.90
C SER A 38 23.07 21.76 -4.95
N GLY A 39 23.60 21.07 -3.94
CA GLY A 39 24.40 21.70 -2.90
C GLY A 39 24.69 20.76 -1.73
N THR A 40 25.22 21.37 -0.65
CA THR A 40 25.58 20.66 0.59
C THR A 40 24.58 21.02 1.68
N TYR A 41 24.14 20.01 2.43
CA TYR A 41 23.10 20.10 3.47
C TYR A 41 23.61 19.49 4.78
N PRO A 42 23.20 20.03 5.93
CA PRO A 42 23.59 19.46 7.22
C PRO A 42 22.92 18.10 7.44
N SER A 43 23.71 17.14 7.92
CA SER A 43 23.16 15.86 8.38
C SER A 43 22.44 16.03 9.71
N ARG A 44 21.27 15.44 9.84
CA ARG A 44 20.51 15.34 11.08
C ARG A 44 19.72 14.05 11.12
N ARG A 45 19.58 13.50 12.30
CA ARG A 45 18.70 12.34 12.51
C ARG A 45 17.27 12.82 12.70
N GLN A 46 16.37 12.35 11.86
CA GLN A 46 14.93 12.54 11.99
C GLN A 46 14.29 11.18 12.32
N ILE A 47 13.38 11.15 13.27
CA ILE A 47 12.78 9.91 13.80
C ILE A 47 11.47 9.68 13.08
N THR A 48 11.17 8.41 12.82
CA THR A 48 9.86 7.94 12.35
C THR A 48 9.00 7.64 13.57
N ASN A 49 7.82 8.26 13.64
CA ASN A 49 6.87 8.02 14.73
C ASN A 49 5.80 7.02 14.25
N LEU A 50 5.98 5.76 14.57
CA LEU A 50 5.04 4.68 14.26
C LEU A 50 3.88 4.67 15.25
N GLY A 51 2.79 4.04 14.81
CA GLY A 51 1.59 3.81 15.61
C GLY A 51 0.47 4.80 15.33
N SER A 52 -0.74 4.28 15.22
CA SER A 52 -1.93 5.09 14.97
C SER A 52 -2.67 5.44 16.24
N TYR A 53 -3.34 6.58 16.23
CA TYR A 53 -4.12 7.09 17.37
C TYR A 53 -5.06 8.21 16.93
N VAL A 54 -5.97 8.60 17.84
CA VAL A 54 -6.76 9.83 17.69
C VAL A 54 -6.25 10.88 18.65
N ARG A 55 -5.96 12.09 18.15
CA ARG A 55 -5.58 13.25 18.94
C ARG A 55 -6.76 14.21 19.05
N VAL A 56 -7.31 14.37 20.25
CA VAL A 56 -8.32 15.37 20.56
C VAL A 56 -7.63 16.59 21.17
N PRO A 57 -7.82 17.80 20.60
CA PRO A 57 -7.20 19.00 21.12
C PRO A 57 -7.49 19.24 22.61
N SER A 58 -6.54 19.79 23.32
CA SER A 58 -6.69 20.05 24.76
C SER A 58 -7.91 20.95 25.02
N ASN A 59 -8.69 20.59 26.02
CA ASN A 59 -9.83 21.36 26.46
C ASN A 59 -9.95 21.30 28.00
N THR A 60 -10.36 22.41 28.61
CA THR A 60 -10.59 22.48 30.07
C THR A 60 -11.77 21.65 30.54
N SER A 61 -12.65 21.27 29.63
CA SER A 61 -13.77 20.36 29.93
C SER A 61 -13.36 18.93 30.23
N PHE A 62 -12.14 18.52 29.84
CA PHE A 62 -11.56 17.25 30.25
C PHE A 62 -10.79 17.39 31.57
N ASP A 63 -11.50 17.61 32.66
CA ASP A 63 -10.92 17.89 33.97
C ASP A 63 -10.95 16.66 34.90
N PRO A 64 -9.87 15.87 34.97
CA PRO A 64 -9.86 14.67 35.81
C PRO A 64 -9.82 14.96 37.31
N SER A 65 -9.56 16.22 37.75
CA SER A 65 -9.55 16.58 39.16
C SER A 65 -10.91 16.57 39.82
N ARG A 66 -11.98 16.69 39.03
CA ARG A 66 -13.38 16.59 39.48
C ARG A 66 -13.96 15.18 39.48
N GLY A 67 -13.09 14.20 39.28
CA GLY A 67 -13.49 12.84 38.98
C GLY A 67 -13.77 12.62 37.51
N PHE A 68 -13.77 11.37 37.10
CA PHE A 68 -14.01 11.00 35.71
C PHE A 68 -14.61 9.62 35.54
N THR A 69 -15.25 9.41 34.42
CA THR A 69 -15.48 8.09 33.83
C THR A 69 -14.98 8.10 32.39
N ILE A 70 -14.08 7.17 32.08
CA ILE A 70 -13.53 6.94 30.74
C ILE A 70 -13.74 5.50 30.31
N GLY A 71 -14.07 5.27 29.07
CA GLY A 71 -14.28 3.89 28.59
C GLY A 71 -14.41 3.81 27.07
N ALA A 72 -14.45 2.59 26.59
CA ALA A 72 -14.63 2.23 25.18
C ALA A 72 -15.14 0.80 25.06
N THR A 73 -15.58 0.42 23.86
CA THR A 73 -15.72 -0.99 23.47
C THR A 73 -14.49 -1.38 22.66
N ILE A 74 -13.82 -2.45 23.06
CA ILE A 74 -12.52 -2.86 22.48
C ILE A 74 -12.54 -4.29 21.98
N PHE A 75 -11.71 -4.56 20.95
CA PHE A 75 -11.43 -5.86 20.38
C PHE A 75 -9.89 -5.98 20.26
N PRO A 76 -9.20 -6.41 21.33
CA PRO A 76 -7.74 -6.48 21.33
C PRO A 76 -7.24 -7.59 20.41
N THR A 77 -6.16 -7.34 19.67
CA THR A 77 -5.56 -8.29 18.72
C THR A 77 -4.16 -8.74 19.12
N ASN A 78 -3.56 -8.11 20.13
CA ASN A 78 -2.28 -8.51 20.71
C ASN A 78 -2.27 -8.15 22.20
N ILE A 79 -2.49 -9.11 23.08
CA ILE A 79 -2.55 -8.90 24.53
C ILE A 79 -1.21 -9.10 25.24
N ASP A 80 -0.19 -9.62 24.56
CA ASP A 80 1.11 -9.92 25.16
C ASP A 80 1.96 -8.67 25.41
N ILE A 81 1.62 -7.56 24.77
CA ILE A 81 2.28 -6.26 24.94
C ILE A 81 1.75 -5.59 26.22
N ASN A 82 2.66 -5.23 27.11
CA ASN A 82 2.32 -4.51 28.33
C ASN A 82 1.92 -3.05 28.05
N ASP A 83 0.89 -2.60 28.81
CA ASP A 83 0.51 -1.19 28.86
C ASP A 83 0.15 -0.54 27.52
N GLN A 84 -0.60 -1.24 26.66
CA GLN A 84 -1.24 -0.63 25.50
C GLN A 84 -2.38 0.30 25.98
N CYS A 85 -2.43 1.52 25.46
CA CYS A 85 -3.34 2.54 25.95
C CYS A 85 -4.63 2.62 25.11
N ILE A 86 -5.78 2.53 25.76
CA ILE A 86 -7.10 2.68 25.15
C ILE A 86 -7.47 4.16 25.04
N ILE A 87 -7.37 4.88 26.14
CA ILE A 87 -7.67 6.31 26.24
C ILE A 87 -6.82 6.95 27.32
N SER A 88 -6.23 8.10 27.04
CA SER A 88 -5.39 8.81 28.01
C SER A 88 -5.53 10.33 27.90
N ARG A 89 -5.33 10.97 29.03
CA ARG A 89 -4.88 12.35 29.16
C ARG A 89 -3.77 12.35 30.17
N PHE A 90 -2.57 11.94 29.72
CA PHE A 90 -1.45 11.62 30.57
C PHE A 90 -0.15 12.21 30.04
N ASN A 91 0.60 12.87 30.91
CA ASN A 91 1.92 13.38 30.61
C ASN A 91 2.98 12.53 31.31
N SER A 92 3.68 11.70 30.56
CA SER A 92 4.68 10.76 31.11
C SER A 92 5.91 11.46 31.66
N ALA A 93 6.28 12.64 31.17
CA ALA A 93 7.42 13.40 31.69
C ALA A 93 7.17 14.01 33.07
N ARG A 94 5.90 14.19 33.45
CA ARG A 94 5.46 14.77 34.71
C ARG A 94 4.79 13.77 35.66
N ASP A 95 4.55 12.52 35.20
CA ASP A 95 3.72 11.53 35.88
C ASP A 95 2.39 12.15 36.38
N ALA A 96 1.63 12.71 35.42
CA ALA A 96 0.43 13.47 35.74
C ALA A 96 -0.71 13.16 34.78
N GLY A 97 -1.93 13.03 35.30
CA GLY A 97 -3.14 12.79 34.54
C GLY A 97 -3.78 11.42 34.77
N MET A 98 -4.45 10.89 33.74
CA MET A 98 -5.16 9.60 33.82
C MET A 98 -5.00 8.82 32.51
N ALA A 99 -5.01 7.49 32.59
CA ALA A 99 -5.00 6.59 31.44
C ALA A 99 -5.65 5.25 31.73
N LEU A 100 -6.32 4.70 30.73
CA LEU A 100 -6.88 3.35 30.72
C LEU A 100 -6.03 2.49 29.80
N PHE A 101 -5.44 1.42 30.33
CA PHE A 101 -4.53 0.53 29.63
C PHE A 101 -5.09 -0.90 29.55
N ILE A 102 -4.50 -1.68 28.65
CA ILE A 102 -4.66 -3.13 28.55
C ILE A 102 -3.29 -3.81 28.44
N GLY A 103 -3.20 -5.03 28.88
CA GLY A 103 -2.01 -5.88 28.80
C GLY A 103 -2.30 -7.32 29.22
N PRO A 104 -1.26 -8.15 29.42
CA PRO A 104 -1.40 -9.57 29.74
C PRO A 104 -2.24 -9.89 30.99
N LYS A 105 -2.44 -8.91 31.87
CA LYS A 105 -3.25 -9.05 33.11
C LYS A 105 -4.66 -8.45 32.98
N GLY A 106 -5.13 -8.17 31.77
CA GLY A 106 -6.38 -7.48 31.53
C GLY A 106 -6.22 -5.95 31.58
N ILE A 107 -7.33 -5.24 31.80
CA ILE A 107 -7.30 -3.79 31.81
C ILE A 107 -6.79 -3.22 33.15
N SER A 108 -6.20 -2.04 33.07
CA SER A 108 -5.73 -1.26 34.23
C SER A 108 -5.96 0.22 34.05
N VAL A 109 -6.20 0.93 35.14
CA VAL A 109 -6.30 2.39 35.16
C VAL A 109 -5.16 3.00 35.99
N VAL A 110 -4.65 4.14 35.50
CA VAL A 110 -3.63 4.92 36.18
C VAL A 110 -4.16 6.32 36.46
N VAL A 111 -3.93 6.81 37.68
CA VAL A 111 -4.15 8.19 38.12
C VAL A 111 -2.87 8.71 38.74
N ALA A 112 -2.43 9.90 38.34
CA ALA A 112 -1.18 10.49 38.80
C ALA A 112 -1.30 12.00 39.04
N ASP A 113 -0.62 12.52 40.07
CA ASP A 113 -0.78 13.89 40.55
C ASP A 113 0.37 14.85 40.16
N GLY A 114 1.33 14.35 39.38
CA GLY A 114 2.51 15.13 38.99
C GLY A 114 3.52 15.37 40.12
N ARG A 115 3.34 14.76 41.30
CA ARG A 115 4.20 14.85 42.49
C ARG A 115 4.79 13.50 42.88
N LYS A 116 4.91 12.59 41.91
CA LYS A 116 5.34 11.19 42.08
C LYS A 116 4.33 10.27 42.78
N ASN A 117 3.13 10.73 43.07
CA ASN A 117 2.08 9.83 43.54
C ASN A 117 1.32 9.27 42.35
N ILE A 118 1.46 7.96 42.12
CA ILE A 118 0.82 7.22 41.06
C ILE A 118 -0.02 6.12 41.70
N SER A 119 -1.28 6.10 41.38
CA SER A 119 -2.19 5.00 41.74
C SER A 119 -2.53 4.20 40.52
N ARG A 120 -2.27 2.89 40.55
CA ARG A 120 -2.68 1.95 39.53
C ARG A 120 -3.62 0.90 40.12
N LEU A 121 -4.68 0.59 39.39
CA LEU A 121 -5.61 -0.50 39.71
C LEU A 121 -5.74 -1.40 38.46
N SER A 122 -5.58 -2.70 38.64
CA SER A 122 -5.66 -3.70 37.54
C SER A 122 -6.70 -4.74 37.90
N ILE A 123 -7.40 -5.28 36.92
CA ILE A 123 -8.37 -6.37 37.05
C ILE A 123 -7.67 -7.68 37.50
N ASP A 124 -6.45 -7.89 37.00
CA ASP A 124 -5.66 -9.12 37.23
C ASP A 124 -6.30 -10.38 36.61
N ARG A 125 -7.09 -10.19 35.56
CA ARG A 125 -7.63 -11.24 34.72
C ARG A 125 -7.51 -10.85 33.25
N PRO A 126 -6.81 -11.66 32.42
CA PRO A 126 -6.67 -11.39 30.99
C PRO A 126 -8.02 -11.27 30.28
N VAL A 127 -8.06 -10.49 29.20
CA VAL A 127 -9.09 -10.57 28.18
C VAL A 127 -8.67 -11.60 27.12
N SER A 128 -9.62 -12.12 26.38
CA SER A 128 -9.34 -12.96 25.21
C SER A 128 -9.08 -12.09 23.98
N GLU A 129 -8.05 -12.44 23.23
CA GLU A 129 -7.81 -11.81 21.93
C GLU A 129 -8.96 -12.08 20.98
N ARG A 130 -9.21 -11.10 20.09
CA ARG A 130 -10.25 -11.17 19.05
C ARG A 130 -11.65 -11.42 19.61
N ARG A 131 -11.93 -10.82 20.79
CA ARG A 131 -13.22 -10.77 21.45
C ARG A 131 -13.57 -9.34 21.86
N TRP A 132 -14.83 -8.99 21.79
CA TRP A 132 -15.32 -7.68 22.18
C TRP A 132 -15.54 -7.58 23.68
N TYR A 133 -15.07 -6.47 24.26
CA TYR A 133 -15.29 -6.13 25.67
C TYR A 133 -15.73 -4.67 25.81
N HIS A 134 -16.72 -4.42 26.65
CA HIS A 134 -16.97 -3.08 27.19
C HIS A 134 -16.03 -2.88 28.37
N VAL A 135 -15.23 -1.81 28.33
CA VAL A 135 -14.23 -1.52 29.37
C VAL A 135 -14.32 -0.06 29.79
N TRP A 136 -14.25 0.18 31.09
CA TRP A 136 -14.24 1.54 31.61
C TRP A 136 -13.57 1.61 32.98
N ALA A 137 -13.19 2.85 33.35
CA ALA A 137 -12.69 3.19 34.69
C ALA A 137 -13.41 4.42 35.23
N THR A 138 -13.59 4.45 36.54
CA THR A 138 -14.19 5.57 37.25
C THR A 138 -13.26 6.05 38.36
N PHE A 139 -13.21 7.36 38.58
CA PHE A 139 -12.52 7.98 39.69
C PHE A 139 -13.43 9.02 40.34
N ASP A 140 -13.64 8.87 41.65
CA ASP A 140 -14.39 9.80 42.49
C ASP A 140 -13.45 10.37 43.57
N PRO A 141 -13.06 11.65 43.49
CA PRO A 141 -12.17 12.26 44.45
C PRO A 141 -12.82 12.52 45.80
N ASP A 142 -14.15 12.65 45.88
CA ASP A 142 -14.88 12.93 47.13
C ASP A 142 -14.95 11.70 48.05
N SER A 143 -15.18 10.54 47.44
CA SER A 143 -15.15 9.25 48.15
C SER A 143 -13.78 8.57 48.12
N GLU A 144 -12.77 9.19 47.48
CA GLU A 144 -11.43 8.63 47.26
C GLU A 144 -11.50 7.21 46.66
N LYS A 145 -12.38 7.00 45.65
CA LYS A 145 -12.65 5.70 45.07
C LYS A 145 -12.20 5.61 43.60
N LEU A 146 -11.36 4.62 43.31
CA LEU A 146 -10.95 4.26 41.95
C LEU A 146 -11.54 2.91 41.60
N GLY A 147 -12.32 2.87 40.50
CA GLY A 147 -12.99 1.64 40.01
C GLY A 147 -12.56 1.31 38.56
N ILE A 148 -12.58 0.01 38.25
CA ILE A 148 -12.28 -0.49 36.92
C ILE A 148 -13.17 -1.69 36.59
N TYR A 149 -13.62 -1.77 35.34
CA TYR A 149 -14.67 -2.72 34.92
C TYR A 149 -14.34 -3.26 33.54
N GLN A 150 -14.54 -4.56 33.35
CA GLN A 150 -14.28 -5.32 32.12
C GLN A 150 -15.45 -6.28 31.91
N THR A 151 -16.25 -6.07 30.88
CA THR A 151 -17.45 -6.87 30.60
C THR A 151 -17.40 -7.41 29.18
N PRO A 152 -17.39 -8.75 28.98
CA PRO A 152 -17.42 -9.30 27.64
C PRO A 152 -18.74 -8.96 26.95
N VAL A 153 -18.67 -8.69 25.65
CA VAL A 153 -19.84 -8.67 24.75
C VAL A 153 -20.14 -10.12 24.43
N ILE A 154 -21.25 -10.64 24.98
CA ILE A 154 -21.55 -12.07 25.06
C ILE A 154 -21.68 -12.69 23.67
N ASP A 155 -20.94 -13.74 23.48
CA ASP A 155 -21.11 -14.76 22.46
C ASP A 155 -21.71 -16.03 23.11
N SER A 156 -22.43 -16.84 22.33
CA SER A 156 -23.33 -17.94 22.82
C SER A 156 -22.66 -19.02 23.68
N PHE A 157 -21.34 -19.16 23.60
CA PHE A 157 -20.56 -20.18 24.32
C PHE A 157 -19.39 -19.62 25.10
N ASP A 158 -19.37 -18.30 25.34
CA ASP A 158 -18.28 -17.67 26.03
C ASP A 158 -18.36 -17.97 27.53
N LEU A 159 -17.29 -18.50 28.09
CA LEU A 159 -17.13 -18.76 29.50
C LEU A 159 -16.60 -17.56 30.30
N ASP A 160 -16.32 -16.45 29.59
CA ASP A 160 -15.87 -15.24 30.26
C ASP A 160 -17.02 -14.52 30.95
N SER A 161 -16.70 -13.78 32.01
CA SER A 161 -17.68 -13.12 32.84
C SER A 161 -17.28 -11.68 33.18
N PRO A 162 -18.23 -10.80 33.44
CA PRO A 162 -17.93 -9.45 33.90
C PRO A 162 -17.01 -9.46 35.13
N MET A 163 -16.04 -8.57 35.13
CA MET A 163 -15.07 -8.37 36.19
C MET A 163 -15.04 -6.91 36.60
N GLN A 164 -14.99 -6.69 37.89
CA GLN A 164 -14.84 -5.37 38.47
C GLN A 164 -13.88 -5.38 39.64
N LYS A 165 -13.23 -4.27 39.89
CA LYS A 165 -12.36 -4.06 41.05
C LYS A 165 -12.39 -2.61 41.43
N GLU A 166 -12.35 -2.37 42.73
CA GLU A 166 -12.32 -1.03 43.32
C GLU A 166 -11.25 -0.96 44.39
N LYS A 167 -10.68 0.21 44.60
CA LYS A 167 -9.76 0.51 45.71
C LYS A 167 -9.89 1.94 46.18
N SER A 168 -9.47 2.20 47.43
CA SER A 168 -9.25 3.54 47.93
C SER A 168 -8.07 4.19 47.21
N CYS A 169 -8.24 5.44 46.80
CA CYS A 169 -7.24 6.21 46.03
C CYS A 169 -7.22 7.67 46.47
N SER A 170 -6.24 8.01 47.29
CA SER A 170 -5.99 9.39 47.75
C SER A 170 -5.21 10.23 46.74
N THR A 171 -4.66 9.62 45.68
CA THR A 171 -3.98 10.31 44.59
C THR A 171 -5.02 11.02 43.74
N GLN A 172 -4.88 12.35 43.60
CA GLN A 172 -5.77 13.16 42.79
C GLN A 172 -5.15 13.38 41.41
N ALA A 173 -5.87 13.00 40.36
CA ALA A 173 -5.49 13.41 39.00
C ALA A 173 -5.55 14.92 38.88
N ILE A 174 -4.52 15.53 38.35
CA ILE A 174 -4.49 16.98 38.11
C ILE A 174 -4.73 17.31 36.65
N PRO A 175 -5.44 18.42 36.33
CA PRO A 175 -5.55 18.90 34.98
C PRO A 175 -4.19 19.38 34.50
N ILE A 176 -3.78 18.93 33.30
CA ILE A 176 -2.52 19.37 32.68
C ILE A 176 -2.91 20.38 31.60
N PRO A 177 -2.58 21.67 31.74
CA PRO A 177 -2.80 22.67 30.72
C PRO A 177 -2.16 22.22 29.39
N LYS A 178 -2.90 22.36 28.29
CA LYS A 178 -2.47 22.03 26.92
C LYS A 178 -2.28 20.54 26.63
N GLN A 179 -2.47 19.63 27.59
CA GLN A 179 -2.40 18.19 27.33
C GLN A 179 -3.60 17.75 26.45
N PRO A 180 -3.40 17.14 25.27
CA PRO A 180 -4.47 16.56 24.47
C PRO A 180 -5.05 15.34 25.18
N LEU A 181 -6.27 14.94 24.78
CA LEU A 181 -6.77 13.60 25.06
C LEU A 181 -6.42 12.72 23.88
N ILE A 182 -5.88 11.53 24.14
CA ILE A 182 -5.43 10.59 23.12
C ILE A 182 -6.26 9.29 23.25
N ILE A 183 -6.70 8.75 22.12
CA ILE A 183 -7.40 7.45 22.03
C ILE A 183 -6.50 6.52 21.19
N GLY A 184 -6.25 5.31 21.70
CA GLY A 184 -5.38 4.32 21.05
C GLY A 184 -3.89 4.47 21.35
N ALA A 185 -3.50 5.44 22.19
CA ALA A 185 -2.11 5.61 22.62
C ALA A 185 -2.00 6.48 23.87
N ALA A 186 -0.79 6.66 24.39
CA ALA A 186 -0.46 7.57 25.49
C ALA A 186 0.64 8.56 25.07
N GLY A 187 0.71 9.71 25.77
CA GLY A 187 1.75 10.71 25.58
C GLY A 187 1.22 12.09 25.16
N ASP A 188 2.13 12.96 24.80
CA ASP A 188 1.86 14.31 24.31
C ASP A 188 2.67 14.62 23.05
N ASP A 189 3.91 15.07 23.18
CA ASP A 189 4.81 15.31 22.04
C ASP A 189 5.45 14.01 21.53
N LYS A 190 5.63 13.03 22.44
CA LYS A 190 6.09 11.69 22.10
C LYS A 190 4.99 10.69 22.42
N ILE A 191 4.48 10.05 21.40
CA ILE A 191 3.46 9.00 21.51
C ILE A 191 4.12 7.66 21.87
N THR A 192 3.50 6.93 22.77
CA THR A 192 3.95 5.62 23.27
C THR A 192 2.74 4.75 23.57
N ASN A 193 2.96 3.48 23.86
CA ASN A 193 1.91 2.58 24.32
C ASN A 193 0.73 2.47 23.34
N CYS A 194 1.03 2.44 22.03
CA CYS A 194 0.00 2.30 21.01
C CYS A 194 -0.79 1.01 21.19
N PHE A 195 -2.08 1.07 20.93
CA PHE A 195 -3.01 -0.04 21.04
C PHE A 195 -3.02 -0.85 19.75
N ASN A 196 -3.02 -2.18 19.88
CA ASN A 196 -3.27 -3.10 18.79
C ASN A 196 -4.66 -3.71 18.94
N GLY A 197 -5.55 -3.38 17.99
CA GLY A 197 -6.93 -3.85 18.01
C GLY A 197 -7.95 -2.80 17.65
N LYS A 198 -9.23 -3.19 17.70
CA LYS A 198 -10.34 -2.28 17.36
C LYS A 198 -10.83 -1.55 18.59
N ILE A 199 -11.07 -0.25 18.46
CA ILE A 199 -11.74 0.59 19.46
C ILE A 199 -13.01 1.14 18.82
N GLU A 200 -14.12 1.06 19.56
CA GLU A 200 -15.41 1.63 19.17
C GLU A 200 -15.99 2.44 20.31
N ARG A 201 -16.61 3.57 19.96
CA ARG A 201 -17.35 4.46 20.88
C ARG A 201 -16.57 4.84 22.16
N PRO A 202 -15.32 5.29 22.08
CA PRO A 202 -14.64 5.81 23.26
C PRO A 202 -15.40 7.01 23.83
N PHE A 203 -15.42 7.16 25.16
CA PHE A 203 -16.17 8.24 25.82
C PHE A 203 -15.44 8.79 27.04
N PHE A 204 -15.81 10.03 27.38
CA PHE A 204 -15.34 10.74 28.56
C PHE A 204 -16.52 11.44 29.27
N ILE A 205 -16.61 11.28 30.60
CA ILE A 205 -17.57 11.95 31.46
C ILE A 205 -16.80 12.62 32.60
N ASN A 206 -17.17 13.87 32.93
CA ASN A 206 -16.72 14.51 34.16
C ASN A 206 -17.52 13.92 35.34
N GLY A 207 -16.79 13.36 36.32
CA GLY A 207 -17.36 12.67 37.47
C GLY A 207 -17.52 11.15 37.29
N ALA A 208 -17.63 10.48 38.40
CA ALA A 208 -17.86 9.04 38.43
C ALA A 208 -19.34 8.72 38.22
N VAL A 209 -19.65 7.78 37.33
CA VAL A 209 -20.98 7.23 37.16
C VAL A 209 -21.01 5.80 37.68
N ASN A 210 -22.19 5.29 38.04
CA ASN A 210 -22.32 3.93 38.50
C ASN A 210 -22.12 2.92 37.35
N GLU A 211 -21.87 1.65 37.68
CA GLU A 211 -21.59 0.58 36.74
C GLU A 211 -22.67 0.43 35.66
N ARG A 212 -23.95 0.46 36.05
CA ARG A 212 -25.08 0.29 35.13
C ARG A 212 -25.10 1.39 34.07
N ASP A 213 -24.97 2.66 34.48
CA ASP A 213 -25.00 3.78 33.57
C ASP A 213 -23.80 3.73 32.63
N ALA A 214 -22.59 3.40 33.11
CA ALA A 214 -21.39 3.27 32.28
C ALA A 214 -21.54 2.15 31.23
N LEU A 215 -22.08 1.00 31.64
CA LEU A 215 -22.36 -0.12 30.73
C LEU A 215 -23.40 0.25 29.66
N ASP A 216 -24.48 0.95 30.07
CA ASP A 216 -25.51 1.40 29.13
C ASP A 216 -24.94 2.39 28.08
N ILE A 217 -24.03 3.29 28.49
CA ILE A 217 -23.31 4.19 27.58
C ILE A 217 -22.42 3.38 26.61
N ALA A 218 -21.66 2.43 27.10
CA ALA A 218 -20.81 1.56 26.28
C ALA A 218 -21.62 0.77 25.25
N LYS A 219 -22.82 0.33 25.60
CA LYS A 219 -23.80 -0.34 24.71
C LYS A 219 -24.46 0.58 23.68
N GLY A 220 -24.22 1.88 23.74
CA GLY A 220 -24.71 2.83 22.75
C GLY A 220 -25.83 3.74 23.23
N ASN A 221 -26.27 3.67 24.47
CA ASN A 221 -27.30 4.55 25.01
C ASN A 221 -26.74 5.96 25.23
N ASN A 222 -27.59 6.96 25.00
CA ASN A 222 -27.24 8.35 25.24
C ASN A 222 -27.46 8.71 26.72
N ASP A 223 -26.51 9.45 27.28
CA ASP A 223 -26.60 10.00 28.62
C ASP A 223 -26.25 11.50 28.60
N PRO A 224 -27.05 12.39 29.20
CA PRO A 224 -26.78 13.84 29.19
C PRO A 224 -25.49 14.24 29.92
N ARG A 225 -24.94 13.38 30.76
CA ARG A 225 -23.67 13.61 31.50
C ARG A 225 -22.43 13.42 30.62
N ILE A 226 -22.57 12.79 29.43
CA ILE A 226 -21.45 12.54 28.53
C ILE A 226 -20.81 13.88 28.11
N THR A 227 -19.54 14.05 28.43
CA THR A 227 -18.75 15.23 28.01
C THR A 227 -18.29 15.11 26.55
N ALA A 228 -17.85 13.92 26.15
CA ALA A 228 -17.50 13.59 24.76
C ALA A 228 -17.71 12.09 24.50
N ILE A 229 -18.15 11.77 23.29
CA ILE A 229 -18.21 10.40 22.77
C ILE A 229 -17.92 10.43 21.26
N TRP A 230 -16.94 9.66 20.85
CA TRP A 230 -16.52 9.64 19.45
C TRP A 230 -17.17 8.46 18.73
N ASP A 231 -17.98 8.78 17.74
CA ASP A 231 -18.66 7.81 16.86
C ASP A 231 -17.85 7.65 15.57
N PHE A 232 -17.10 6.56 15.48
CA PHE A 232 -16.22 6.28 14.34
C PHE A 232 -16.97 5.75 13.11
N SER A 233 -18.27 5.50 13.20
CA SER A 233 -19.11 5.24 12.03
C SER A 233 -19.37 6.51 11.19
N LYS A 234 -18.99 7.68 11.71
CA LYS A 234 -19.10 8.95 11.03
C LYS A 234 -17.79 9.33 10.37
N ASP A 235 -17.89 10.02 9.24
CA ASP A 235 -16.73 10.56 8.52
C ASP A 235 -15.64 9.49 8.22
N ILE A 236 -16.04 8.24 7.89
CA ILE A 236 -15.16 7.07 7.73
C ILE A 236 -14.02 7.36 6.74
N SER A 237 -14.29 8.04 5.63
CA SER A 237 -13.30 8.36 4.59
C SER A 237 -12.37 9.53 4.93
N SER A 238 -12.43 10.07 6.16
CA SER A 238 -11.67 11.26 6.55
C SER A 238 -10.74 11.01 7.73
N GLN A 239 -9.90 12.00 8.04
CA GLN A 239 -9.04 12.00 9.24
C GLN A 239 -9.80 12.45 10.50
N LYS A 240 -11.11 12.66 10.43
CA LYS A 240 -11.87 13.19 11.54
C LYS A 240 -12.44 12.07 12.42
N ALA A 241 -12.20 12.16 13.73
CA ALA A 241 -12.90 11.41 14.74
C ALA A 241 -14.04 12.28 15.31
N THR A 242 -15.28 11.94 14.96
CA THR A 242 -16.42 12.82 15.23
C THR A 242 -16.98 12.61 16.63
N ASP A 243 -16.86 13.62 17.50
CA ASP A 243 -17.64 13.71 18.73
C ASP A 243 -19.08 14.09 18.40
N ILE A 244 -20.01 13.20 18.78
CA ILE A 244 -21.45 13.38 18.49
C ILE A 244 -22.19 14.18 19.55
N THR A 245 -21.53 14.55 20.66
CA THR A 245 -22.13 15.42 21.67
C THR A 245 -22.31 16.87 21.19
N LYS A 246 -23.02 17.67 21.97
CA LYS A 246 -23.17 19.12 21.72
C LYS A 246 -21.86 19.89 21.79
N ASN A 247 -20.84 19.33 22.48
CA ASN A 247 -19.55 20.00 22.72
C ASN A 247 -18.64 19.97 21.48
N LYS A 248 -18.84 18.99 20.56
CA LYS A 248 -18.10 18.88 19.29
C LYS A 248 -16.56 18.83 19.48
N PHE A 249 -16.08 18.10 20.48
CA PHE A 249 -14.66 17.88 20.70
C PHE A 249 -14.08 16.84 19.74
N HIS A 250 -14.13 17.18 18.45
CA HIS A 250 -13.63 16.31 17.39
C HIS A 250 -12.13 16.05 17.54
N GLY A 251 -11.72 14.84 17.19
CA GLY A 251 -10.31 14.46 17.12
C GLY A 251 -9.81 14.36 15.69
N THR A 252 -8.49 14.31 15.55
CA THR A 252 -7.79 14.00 14.30
C THR A 252 -7.19 12.62 14.40
N ILE A 253 -7.45 11.77 13.38
CA ILE A 253 -6.89 10.43 13.26
C ILE A 253 -5.49 10.56 12.64
N ILE A 254 -4.51 9.91 13.22
CA ILE A 254 -3.10 9.96 12.84
C ILE A 254 -2.63 8.58 12.38
N ASN A 255 -1.74 8.54 11.39
CA ASN A 255 -1.01 7.37 10.89
C ASN A 255 -1.84 6.25 10.25
N LEU A 256 -2.98 6.59 9.60
CA LEU A 256 -3.73 5.64 8.75
C LEU A 256 -4.14 4.32 9.43
N PRO A 257 -4.83 4.32 10.60
CA PRO A 257 -5.41 3.09 11.12
C PRO A 257 -6.49 2.56 10.18
N THR A 258 -6.78 1.26 10.27
CA THR A 258 -7.78 0.66 9.38
C THR A 258 -9.18 1.12 9.77
N ARG A 259 -9.87 1.76 8.80
CA ARG A 259 -11.26 2.22 8.88
C ARG A 259 -12.19 1.26 8.11
N ALA A 260 -13.50 1.48 8.19
CA ALA A 260 -14.50 0.60 7.58
C ALA A 260 -14.33 -0.87 8.02
N VAL A 261 -14.06 -1.07 9.30
CA VAL A 261 -13.96 -2.37 9.95
C VAL A 261 -15.17 -2.62 10.84
N LYS A 262 -15.55 -3.88 10.98
CA LYS A 262 -16.72 -4.29 11.79
C LYS A 262 -16.60 -3.84 13.23
N GLY A 263 -17.66 -3.25 13.74
CA GLY A 263 -17.87 -2.94 15.13
C GLY A 263 -18.56 -4.09 15.89
N PHE A 264 -18.76 -3.89 17.20
CA PHE A 264 -19.40 -4.89 18.06
C PHE A 264 -20.90 -5.11 17.73
N MET A 265 -21.52 -4.19 17.01
CA MET A 265 -22.93 -4.30 16.57
C MET A 265 -23.11 -4.98 15.22
N TRP A 266 -22.04 -5.37 14.54
CA TRP A 266 -22.13 -6.04 13.25
C TRP A 266 -22.78 -7.42 13.40
N ASP A 267 -23.87 -7.65 12.67
CA ASP A 267 -24.72 -8.85 12.77
C ASP A 267 -24.73 -9.71 11.47
N GLY A 268 -23.89 -9.37 10.48
CA GLY A 268 -23.83 -10.06 9.21
C GLY A 268 -24.95 -9.71 8.23
N SER A 269 -25.86 -8.80 8.58
CA SER A 269 -26.98 -8.42 7.69
C SER A 269 -26.58 -7.46 6.56
N CYS A 270 -25.43 -6.81 6.66
CA CYS A 270 -24.91 -5.90 5.65
C CYS A 270 -23.37 -5.93 5.61
N PHE A 271 -22.82 -6.07 4.39
CA PHE A 271 -21.39 -6.11 4.11
C PHE A 271 -20.86 -4.79 3.54
N ASP A 272 -21.73 -3.80 3.37
CA ASP A 272 -21.46 -2.50 2.76
C ASP A 272 -21.63 -1.39 3.81
N TRP A 273 -20.51 -0.86 4.30
CA TRP A 273 -20.51 0.18 5.33
C TRP A 273 -21.19 1.48 4.87
N THR A 274 -21.25 1.73 3.57
CA THR A 274 -21.93 2.94 3.04
C THR A 274 -23.44 2.88 3.22
N LYS A 275 -24.00 1.67 3.35
CA LYS A 275 -25.44 1.45 3.57
C LYS A 275 -25.81 1.27 5.03
N LYS A 276 -24.89 0.74 5.84
CA LYS A 276 -25.13 0.50 7.26
C LYS A 276 -23.88 0.88 8.07
N PRO A 277 -23.50 2.18 8.09
CA PRO A 277 -22.27 2.64 8.73
C PRO A 277 -22.20 2.33 10.23
N GLU A 278 -23.33 2.23 10.94
CA GLU A 278 -23.38 1.89 12.35
C GLU A 278 -22.84 0.49 12.67
N HIS A 279 -22.76 -0.40 11.68
CA HIS A 279 -22.09 -1.70 11.82
C HIS A 279 -20.57 -1.62 11.72
N TYR A 280 -20.03 -0.48 11.28
CA TYR A 280 -18.61 -0.23 11.00
C TYR A 280 -18.08 0.91 11.87
N GLY A 281 -18.54 0.96 13.12
CA GLY A 281 -18.22 2.01 14.08
C GLY A 281 -16.87 1.86 14.77
N ALA A 282 -16.02 0.93 14.35
CA ALA A 282 -14.71 0.72 14.92
C ALA A 282 -13.58 1.32 14.07
N ILE A 283 -12.45 1.60 14.73
CA ILE A 283 -11.14 1.83 14.11
C ILE A 283 -10.21 0.72 14.60
N HIS A 284 -9.50 0.06 13.68
CA HIS A 284 -8.44 -0.88 14.01
C HIS A 284 -7.10 -0.13 14.04
N PHE A 285 -6.56 0.03 15.23
CA PHE A 285 -5.29 0.68 15.51
C PHE A 285 -4.15 -0.35 15.54
N HIS A 286 -2.96 0.09 15.10
CA HIS A 286 -1.74 -0.72 15.14
C HIS A 286 -0.56 0.14 15.64
N ASP A 287 0.39 -0.48 16.33
CA ASP A 287 1.58 0.18 16.85
C ASP A 287 2.65 0.47 15.78
N ASP A 288 2.45 -0.03 14.58
CA ASP A 288 3.35 0.10 13.43
C ASP A 288 2.72 0.82 12.21
N ASP A 289 1.51 1.36 12.33
CA ASP A 289 0.91 2.22 11.30
C ASP A 289 1.78 3.44 11.02
N LEU A 290 1.92 3.82 9.74
CA LEU A 290 2.67 5.00 9.32
C LEU A 290 2.05 5.66 8.07
N TYR A 291 1.73 6.95 8.19
CA TYR A 291 1.27 7.79 7.07
C TYR A 291 2.33 8.78 6.61
N ASP A 292 2.76 9.66 7.50
CA ASP A 292 3.70 10.74 7.23
C ASP A 292 4.76 10.77 8.31
N CYS A 293 6.03 10.75 7.92
CA CYS A 293 7.14 10.89 8.85
C CYS A 293 7.25 12.30 9.44
N GLU A 294 6.54 13.29 8.86
CA GLU A 294 6.56 14.70 9.26
C GLU A 294 7.97 15.27 9.41
N TRP A 295 8.92 14.78 8.62
CA TRP A 295 10.30 15.26 8.64
C TRP A 295 10.40 16.68 8.12
N GLU A 296 11.23 17.48 8.74
CA GLU A 296 11.55 18.83 8.26
C GLU A 296 12.14 18.76 6.85
N THR A 297 11.71 19.70 6.00
CA THR A 297 12.17 19.80 4.60
C THR A 297 13.59 20.34 4.55
N ASP A 298 14.48 19.61 3.87
CA ASP A 298 15.86 20.03 3.64
C ASP A 298 16.00 20.88 2.38
N PHE A 299 15.32 20.50 1.29
CA PHE A 299 15.31 21.23 0.03
C PHE A 299 13.99 21.02 -0.73
N ALA A 300 13.71 21.93 -1.65
CA ALA A 300 12.56 21.87 -2.53
C ALA A 300 13.00 22.17 -3.96
N PHE A 301 12.32 21.55 -4.93
CA PHE A 301 12.54 21.76 -6.35
C PHE A 301 11.25 22.16 -7.04
N HIS A 302 11.25 23.33 -7.67
CA HIS A 302 10.18 23.76 -8.54
C HIS A 302 10.51 23.34 -9.97
N VAL A 303 9.72 22.42 -10.53
CA VAL A 303 9.93 21.90 -11.89
C VAL A 303 9.69 23.02 -12.91
N PRO A 304 10.69 23.40 -13.74
CA PRO A 304 10.51 24.44 -14.77
C PRO A 304 9.47 24.04 -15.83
N ALA A 305 8.74 25.02 -16.37
CA ALA A 305 7.68 24.79 -17.34
C ALA A 305 8.13 24.09 -18.64
N ASN A 306 9.40 24.23 -19.01
CA ASN A 306 10.01 23.61 -20.20
C ASN A 306 10.89 22.40 -19.85
N PHE A 307 10.72 21.82 -18.65
CA PHE A 307 11.50 20.67 -18.23
C PHE A 307 11.13 19.46 -19.09
N ARG A 308 12.12 18.65 -19.48
CA ARG A 308 11.88 17.43 -20.26
C ARG A 308 11.09 16.43 -19.41
N SER A 309 10.08 15.81 -20.00
CA SER A 309 9.38 14.68 -19.37
C SER A 309 10.34 13.50 -19.17
N GLY A 310 10.22 12.79 -18.06
CA GLY A 310 11.10 11.66 -17.77
C GLY A 310 11.19 11.28 -16.30
N ILE A 311 12.15 10.41 -16.03
CA ILE A 311 12.40 9.81 -14.71
C ILE A 311 13.60 10.50 -14.08
N TYR A 312 13.43 11.06 -12.88
CA TYR A 312 14.44 11.83 -12.17
C TYR A 312 14.61 11.33 -10.73
N ALA A 313 15.74 11.71 -10.12
CA ALA A 313 15.93 11.51 -8.68
C ALA A 313 16.74 12.65 -8.06
N ALA A 314 16.46 12.93 -6.79
CA ALA A 314 17.42 13.62 -5.95
C ALA A 314 18.42 12.56 -5.45
N LYS A 315 19.66 12.65 -5.92
CA LYS A 315 20.77 11.79 -5.49
C LYS A 315 21.48 12.44 -4.33
N LEU A 316 21.56 11.75 -3.21
CA LEU A 316 22.19 12.17 -1.97
C LEU A 316 23.46 11.36 -1.74
N GLU A 317 24.53 12.03 -1.32
CA GLU A 317 25.81 11.35 -1.08
C GLU A 317 26.49 11.94 0.16
N THR A 318 26.89 11.05 1.06
CA THR A 318 27.69 11.39 2.24
C THR A 318 29.18 11.31 1.95
N THR A 319 30.03 11.91 2.78
CA THR A 319 31.50 11.91 2.60
C THR A 319 32.09 10.51 2.69
N ASP A 320 31.44 9.57 3.35
CA ASP A 320 31.78 8.13 3.40
C ASP A 320 31.16 7.30 2.26
N GLN A 321 30.73 7.99 1.20
CA GLN A 321 30.20 7.42 -0.04
C GLN A 321 28.94 6.54 0.12
N VAL A 322 28.12 6.81 1.13
CA VAL A 322 26.78 6.26 1.20
C VAL A 322 25.87 7.05 0.28
N VAL A 323 25.26 6.37 -0.67
CA VAL A 323 24.36 6.96 -1.68
C VAL A 323 22.91 6.61 -1.37
N GLU A 324 22.05 7.60 -1.49
CA GLU A 324 20.60 7.46 -1.44
C GLU A 324 19.96 8.14 -2.65
N MET A 325 18.84 7.62 -3.12
CA MET A 325 18.09 8.20 -4.24
C MET A 325 16.62 8.39 -3.87
N ILE A 326 16.08 9.56 -4.18
CA ILE A 326 14.66 9.87 -4.04
C ILE A 326 14.10 10.07 -5.44
N PRO A 327 13.53 9.03 -6.09
CA PRO A 327 13.00 9.14 -7.43
C PRO A 327 11.70 9.92 -7.47
N PHE A 328 11.48 10.62 -8.59
CA PHE A 328 10.23 11.27 -8.94
C PHE A 328 10.08 11.35 -10.46
N PHE A 329 8.86 11.60 -10.91
CA PHE A 329 8.51 11.59 -12.32
C PHE A 329 8.07 12.99 -12.75
N VAL A 330 8.54 13.42 -13.92
CA VAL A 330 8.13 14.70 -14.51
C VAL A 330 7.33 14.40 -15.77
N THR A 331 6.04 14.71 -15.73
CA THR A 331 5.16 14.59 -16.90
C THR A 331 5.42 15.74 -17.89
N ALA A 332 5.07 15.53 -19.15
CA ALA A 332 4.87 16.67 -20.06
C ALA A 332 3.73 17.57 -19.52
N PRO A 333 3.68 18.85 -19.89
CA PRO A 333 2.53 19.68 -19.55
C PRO A 333 1.24 19.02 -20.04
N LEU A 334 0.26 18.87 -19.15
CA LEU A 334 -0.96 18.12 -19.43
C LEU A 334 -1.62 18.56 -20.74
N LYS A 335 -1.99 17.61 -21.60
CA LYS A 335 -2.58 17.81 -22.93
C LYS A 335 -1.65 18.55 -23.93
N LYS A 336 -0.36 18.64 -23.62
CA LYS A 336 0.68 19.23 -24.51
C LYS A 336 1.87 18.31 -24.55
N PRO A 337 1.78 17.19 -25.28
CA PRO A 337 2.85 16.19 -25.34
C PRO A 337 4.12 16.78 -25.93
N GLN A 338 5.26 16.29 -25.44
CA GLN A 338 6.59 16.58 -25.99
C GLN A 338 7.04 15.47 -26.97
N ALA A 339 6.36 14.31 -26.92
CA ALA A 339 6.59 13.14 -27.77
C ALA A 339 5.25 12.51 -28.20
N ARG A 340 5.29 11.60 -29.18
CA ARG A 340 4.13 10.81 -29.63
C ARG A 340 3.90 9.55 -28.80
N ILE A 341 4.94 9.09 -28.09
CA ILE A 341 4.95 7.92 -27.23
C ILE A 341 4.88 8.37 -25.76
N CYS A 342 4.05 7.72 -24.96
CA CYS A 342 3.98 7.92 -23.52
C CYS A 342 4.19 6.61 -22.76
N VAL A 343 5.03 6.63 -21.72
CA VAL A 343 5.22 5.50 -20.81
C VAL A 343 4.41 5.74 -19.54
N LEU A 344 3.49 4.83 -19.21
CA LEU A 344 2.72 4.83 -17.98
C LEU A 344 3.55 4.22 -16.86
N ILE A 345 3.94 5.06 -15.91
CA ILE A 345 4.66 4.63 -14.71
C ILE A 345 3.66 4.14 -13.67
N PRO A 346 3.77 2.89 -13.19
CA PRO A 346 2.79 2.27 -12.32
C PRO A 346 2.97 2.70 -10.84
N THR A 347 2.73 4.00 -10.56
CA THR A 347 2.97 4.59 -9.23
C THR A 347 2.08 4.01 -8.14
N PHE A 348 0.88 3.53 -8.46
CA PHE A 348 0.05 2.81 -7.49
C PHE A 348 0.67 1.46 -7.13
N THR A 349 1.16 0.70 -8.12
CA THR A 349 1.89 -0.55 -7.88
C THR A 349 3.13 -0.28 -7.03
N TYR A 350 3.93 0.74 -7.37
CA TYR A 350 5.10 1.10 -6.56
C TYR A 350 4.74 1.44 -5.12
N THR A 351 3.62 2.13 -4.88
CA THR A 351 3.16 2.48 -3.54
C THR A 351 2.71 1.25 -2.76
N VAL A 352 1.97 0.33 -3.40
CA VAL A 352 1.51 -0.93 -2.79
C VAL A 352 2.68 -1.81 -2.35
N TYR A 353 3.72 -1.93 -3.19
CA TYR A 353 4.91 -2.72 -2.92
C TYR A 353 6.00 -1.98 -2.13
N ALA A 354 5.81 -0.70 -1.82
CA ALA A 354 6.80 0.11 -1.11
C ALA A 354 7.26 -0.56 0.19
N ASN A 355 8.56 -0.75 0.35
CA ASN A 355 9.19 -1.37 1.53
C ASN A 355 8.70 -2.81 1.80
N ILE A 356 8.53 -3.61 0.77
CA ILE A 356 8.20 -5.03 0.93
C ILE A 356 9.36 -5.77 1.59
N ALA A 357 9.10 -6.29 2.79
CA ALA A 357 9.99 -7.20 3.49
C ALA A 357 9.68 -8.63 3.04
N ARG A 358 10.63 -9.26 2.36
CA ARG A 358 10.45 -10.59 1.76
C ARG A 358 11.03 -11.72 2.60
N GLY A 359 11.82 -11.42 3.64
CA GLY A 359 12.55 -12.39 4.42
C GLY A 359 13.66 -13.11 3.64
N ASN A 360 14.05 -12.58 2.48
CA ASN A 360 15.01 -13.22 1.57
C ASN A 360 16.36 -12.50 1.47
N THR A 361 16.62 -11.49 2.29
CA THR A 361 17.89 -10.77 2.36
C THR A 361 18.93 -11.60 3.09
N ASN A 362 19.32 -12.70 2.47
CA ASN A 362 20.30 -13.67 2.98
C ASN A 362 21.76 -13.29 2.62
N ASN A 363 22.72 -14.11 3.00
CA ASN A 363 24.14 -13.86 2.75
C ASN A 363 24.48 -13.82 1.25
N GLU A 364 23.84 -14.63 0.43
CA GLU A 364 24.05 -14.65 -1.03
C GLU A 364 23.61 -13.33 -1.64
N MET A 365 22.43 -12.83 -1.28
CA MET A 365 21.93 -11.53 -1.72
C MET A 365 22.83 -10.39 -1.27
N ARG A 366 23.26 -10.37 0.00
CA ARG A 366 24.19 -9.36 0.53
C ARG A 366 25.55 -9.40 -0.18
N GLN A 367 26.03 -10.58 -0.56
CA GLN A 367 27.27 -10.72 -1.33
C GLN A 367 27.09 -10.16 -2.74
N ARG A 368 25.99 -10.49 -3.43
CA ARG A 368 25.67 -9.95 -4.75
C ARG A 368 25.53 -8.42 -4.70
N MET A 369 24.82 -7.87 -3.71
CA MET A 369 24.72 -6.42 -3.51
C MET A 369 26.11 -5.77 -3.40
N LYS A 370 27.02 -6.40 -2.64
CA LYS A 370 28.38 -5.89 -2.48
C LYS A 370 29.18 -5.98 -3.80
N ASP A 371 29.12 -7.11 -4.48
CA ASP A 371 29.89 -7.36 -5.71
C ASP A 371 29.46 -6.45 -6.86
N TRP A 372 28.17 -6.11 -6.91
CA TRP A 372 27.59 -5.23 -7.93
C TRP A 372 27.54 -3.75 -7.50
N GLY A 373 27.97 -3.42 -6.29
CA GLY A 373 27.81 -2.07 -5.74
C GLY A 373 26.35 -1.66 -5.59
N ALA A 374 25.44 -2.64 -5.44
CA ALA A 374 24.02 -2.39 -5.29
C ALA A 374 23.68 -1.81 -3.92
N GLN A 375 22.46 -1.28 -3.80
CA GLN A 375 21.97 -0.69 -2.56
C GLN A 375 21.90 -1.74 -1.44
N LYS A 376 22.56 -1.44 -0.31
CA LYS A 376 22.71 -2.38 0.82
C LYS A 376 21.48 -2.41 1.76
N TRP A 377 20.59 -1.44 1.65
CA TRP A 377 19.42 -1.33 2.53
C TRP A 377 18.31 -2.28 2.10
N SER A 378 17.73 -2.96 3.06
CA SER A 378 16.60 -3.87 2.85
C SER A 378 15.45 -3.53 3.79
N ALA A 379 14.22 -3.72 3.34
CA ALA A 379 13.04 -3.57 4.19
C ALA A 379 13.00 -4.64 5.30
N ASP A 380 13.67 -5.79 5.13
CA ASP A 380 13.81 -6.80 6.19
C ASP A 380 14.57 -6.28 7.42
N ASP A 381 15.46 -5.28 7.22
CA ASP A 381 16.28 -4.68 8.28
C ASP A 381 15.69 -3.34 8.79
N HIS A 382 14.68 -2.77 8.12
CA HIS A 382 14.21 -1.39 8.31
C HIS A 382 12.68 -1.26 8.35
N ALA A 383 12.06 -2.05 9.23
CA ALA A 383 10.61 -1.99 9.45
C ALA A 383 10.12 -0.63 9.98
N GLU A 384 11.03 0.16 10.59
CA GLU A 384 10.74 1.51 11.10
C GLU A 384 10.31 2.51 10.02
N TYR A 385 10.50 2.21 8.74
CA TYR A 385 10.01 3.03 7.62
C TYR A 385 8.63 2.60 7.12
N GLY A 386 7.95 1.71 7.87
CA GLY A 386 6.68 1.12 7.51
C GLY A 386 6.81 0.07 6.40
N LEU A 387 6.05 -0.99 6.50
CA LEU A 387 6.10 -2.11 5.57
C LEU A 387 5.07 -1.97 4.45
N SER A 388 5.16 -2.88 3.48
CA SER A 388 4.29 -2.99 2.31
C SER A 388 2.93 -3.58 2.65
N THR A 389 1.95 -3.37 1.78
CA THR A 389 0.65 -4.06 1.85
C THR A 389 0.73 -5.57 1.52
N TYR A 390 1.91 -6.13 1.35
CA TYR A 390 2.18 -7.56 1.30
C TYR A 390 2.72 -8.13 2.61
N ASN A 391 2.86 -7.27 3.61
CA ASN A 391 3.30 -7.63 4.95
C ASN A 391 2.13 -7.57 5.95
N TYR A 392 2.46 -7.82 7.20
CA TYR A 392 1.53 -7.87 8.33
C TYR A 392 1.91 -6.83 9.37
N HIS A 393 0.93 -6.34 10.09
CA HIS A 393 1.12 -5.62 11.34
C HIS A 393 1.66 -6.53 12.43
N SER A 394 2.15 -5.94 13.51
CA SER A 394 2.67 -6.66 14.68
C SER A 394 1.67 -7.62 15.32
N ASP A 395 0.37 -7.38 15.13
CA ASP A 395 -0.74 -8.19 15.60
C ASP A 395 -1.15 -9.32 14.63
N GLY A 396 -0.45 -9.45 13.49
CA GLY A 396 -0.72 -10.44 12.46
C GLY A 396 -1.86 -10.08 11.50
N SER A 397 -2.49 -8.92 11.63
CA SER A 397 -3.43 -8.43 10.62
C SER A 397 -2.71 -7.90 9.38
N GLY A 398 -3.39 -7.90 8.22
CA GLY A 398 -2.78 -7.46 6.97
C GLY A 398 -2.70 -5.95 6.84
N ILE A 399 -1.60 -5.44 6.29
CA ILE A 399 -1.41 -4.01 6.03
C ILE A 399 -2.26 -3.60 4.82
N GLY A 400 -3.35 -2.87 5.06
CA GLY A 400 -4.28 -2.42 4.02
C GLY A 400 -3.95 -1.08 3.38
N TYR A 401 -3.00 -0.33 3.92
CA TYR A 401 -2.64 1.01 3.46
C TYR A 401 -1.16 1.14 3.18
N SER A 402 -0.81 1.98 2.22
CA SER A 402 0.57 2.37 1.98
C SER A 402 0.66 3.85 1.60
N SER A 403 1.66 4.55 2.12
CA SER A 403 1.90 5.97 1.87
C SER A 403 3.26 6.22 1.24
N ARG A 404 3.36 7.27 0.40
CA ARG A 404 4.63 7.79 -0.14
C ARG A 404 5.27 8.87 0.75
N ARG A 405 4.65 9.25 1.87
CA ARG A 405 5.15 10.27 2.81
C ARG A 405 6.13 9.72 3.85
N ARG A 406 6.88 8.72 3.45
CA ARG A 406 7.86 8.00 4.24
C ARG A 406 9.06 7.61 3.37
N PRO A 407 10.22 7.24 3.94
CA PRO A 407 11.31 6.68 3.15
C PRO A 407 10.86 5.41 2.42
N ILE A 408 11.07 5.38 1.09
CA ILE A 408 10.78 4.22 0.25
C ILE A 408 12.10 3.68 -0.26
N ILE A 409 12.60 2.61 0.38
CA ILE A 409 13.93 2.08 0.14
C ILE A 409 13.98 1.03 -0.98
N THR A 410 12.84 0.57 -1.48
CA THR A 410 12.74 -0.49 -2.49
C THR A 410 12.42 0.00 -3.90
N MET A 411 11.84 1.20 -4.05
CA MET A 411 11.41 1.75 -5.35
C MET A 411 12.36 2.82 -5.84
N ARG A 412 13.58 2.43 -6.19
CA ARG A 412 14.66 3.31 -6.65
C ARG A 412 15.69 2.53 -7.47
N SER A 413 16.60 3.23 -8.12
CA SER A 413 17.72 2.59 -8.82
C SER A 413 18.56 1.73 -7.88
N ASN A 414 19.25 0.77 -8.44
CA ASN A 414 20.30 0.02 -7.74
C ASN A 414 19.78 -0.95 -6.65
N VAL A 415 18.51 -1.39 -6.74
CA VAL A 415 17.89 -2.32 -5.78
C VAL A 415 17.72 -3.70 -6.41
N ILE A 416 18.27 -4.72 -5.74
CA ILE A 416 18.06 -6.14 -6.06
C ILE A 416 16.94 -6.67 -5.15
N SER A 417 16.00 -7.43 -5.71
CA SER A 417 14.86 -7.99 -4.97
C SER A 417 14.93 -9.50 -4.80
N TYR A 418 15.63 -10.21 -5.70
CA TYR A 418 15.72 -11.66 -5.70
C TYR A 418 17.19 -12.13 -5.81
N PRO A 419 17.68 -12.86 -4.81
CA PRO A 419 18.99 -13.53 -4.91
C PRO A 419 18.89 -14.80 -5.78
N GLY A 420 20.04 -15.26 -6.30
CA GLY A 420 20.16 -16.60 -6.92
C GLY A 420 19.42 -16.82 -8.24
N VAL A 421 18.69 -15.83 -8.78
CA VAL A 421 17.96 -15.95 -10.04
C VAL A 421 18.83 -15.59 -11.25
N PRO A 422 18.56 -16.14 -12.45
CA PRO A 422 19.20 -15.69 -13.68
C PRO A 422 18.94 -14.19 -13.94
N GLY A 423 20.01 -13.47 -14.30
CA GLY A 423 19.93 -12.04 -14.59
C GLY A 423 20.04 -11.15 -13.35
N SER A 424 19.37 -10.00 -13.39
CA SER A 424 19.60 -8.89 -12.44
C SER A 424 18.93 -9.07 -11.07
N GLY A 425 17.91 -9.89 -10.97
CA GLY A 425 17.11 -10.02 -9.74
C GLY A 425 16.33 -8.74 -9.37
N CYS A 426 16.18 -7.83 -10.32
CA CYS A 426 15.47 -6.57 -10.16
C CYS A 426 13.94 -6.74 -10.27
N ARG A 427 13.19 -5.86 -9.58
CA ARG A 427 11.74 -5.80 -9.61
C ARG A 427 11.27 -4.34 -9.59
N HIS A 428 10.09 -4.05 -10.16
CA HIS A 428 9.48 -2.71 -10.19
C HIS A 428 10.45 -1.65 -10.78
N PHE A 429 10.71 -0.56 -10.09
CA PHE A 429 11.47 0.59 -10.61
C PHE A 429 12.79 0.21 -11.31
N PRO A 430 13.71 -0.58 -10.73
CA PRO A 430 14.93 -0.94 -11.44
C PRO A 430 14.69 -1.90 -12.62
N ALA A 431 13.70 -2.80 -12.55
CA ALA A 431 13.30 -3.65 -13.67
C ALA A 431 12.63 -2.86 -14.81
N ASP A 432 11.78 -1.90 -14.45
CA ASP A 432 11.11 -1.03 -15.42
C ASP A 432 12.11 -0.15 -16.17
N SER A 433 13.29 0.12 -15.58
CA SER A 433 14.35 0.86 -16.24
C SER A 433 14.89 0.19 -17.52
N HIS A 434 14.68 -1.10 -17.70
CA HIS A 434 15.01 -1.78 -18.95
C HIS A 434 14.20 -1.23 -20.14
N LEU A 435 12.94 -0.83 -19.91
CA LEU A 435 12.09 -0.27 -20.95
C LEU A 435 12.55 1.13 -21.37
N TRP A 436 12.71 2.06 -20.42
CA TRP A 436 13.10 3.42 -20.81
C TRP A 436 14.56 3.54 -21.22
N TYR A 437 15.45 2.65 -20.70
CA TYR A 437 16.79 2.50 -21.26
C TYR A 437 16.73 2.08 -22.73
N TRP A 438 15.90 1.07 -23.07
CA TRP A 438 15.73 0.59 -24.44
C TRP A 438 15.20 1.69 -25.36
N LEU A 439 14.21 2.46 -24.93
CA LEU A 439 13.67 3.59 -25.69
C LEU A 439 14.77 4.64 -26.02
N GLU A 440 15.56 5.01 -25.02
CA GLU A 440 16.71 5.93 -25.22
C GLU A 440 17.75 5.33 -26.18
N ALA A 441 18.13 4.06 -26.02
CA ALA A 441 19.11 3.39 -26.87
C ALA A 441 18.64 3.26 -28.32
N LYS A 442 17.33 3.10 -28.55
CA LYS A 442 16.71 3.06 -29.87
C LYS A 442 16.47 4.46 -30.48
N GLY A 443 16.69 5.51 -29.71
CA GLY A 443 16.50 6.89 -30.14
C GLY A 443 15.04 7.35 -30.21
N TYR A 444 14.15 6.74 -29.46
CA TYR A 444 12.77 7.17 -29.32
C TYR A 444 12.64 8.35 -28.36
N ASP A 445 11.98 9.41 -28.80
CA ASP A 445 11.47 10.42 -27.87
C ASP A 445 10.19 9.88 -27.19
N PHE A 446 10.12 10.03 -25.88
CA PHE A 446 8.96 9.63 -25.09
C PHE A 446 8.71 10.56 -23.92
N ASP A 447 7.43 10.69 -23.55
CA ASP A 447 6.98 11.31 -22.33
C ASP A 447 6.68 10.23 -21.28
N VAL A 448 6.55 10.63 -20.02
CA VAL A 448 6.04 9.76 -18.95
C VAL A 448 4.78 10.37 -18.36
N ILE A 449 3.88 9.51 -17.90
CA ILE A 449 2.70 9.85 -17.11
C ILE A 449 2.57 8.82 -15.99
N THR A 450 1.94 9.20 -14.87
CA THR A 450 1.75 8.29 -13.75
C THR A 450 0.29 7.91 -13.55
N ASP A 451 0.02 6.88 -12.76
CA ASP A 451 -1.34 6.49 -12.38
C ASP A 451 -2.10 7.64 -11.71
N ASP A 452 -1.38 8.52 -10.98
CA ASP A 452 -1.98 9.65 -10.27
C ASP A 452 -2.61 10.68 -11.23
N GLU A 453 -1.94 11.01 -12.35
CA GLU A 453 -2.50 11.92 -13.36
C GLU A 453 -3.68 11.27 -14.08
N ILE A 454 -3.56 9.99 -14.46
CA ILE A 454 -4.66 9.27 -15.12
C ILE A 454 -5.86 9.15 -14.19
N HIS A 455 -5.64 8.86 -12.91
CA HIS A 455 -6.72 8.84 -11.92
C HIS A 455 -7.42 10.20 -11.81
N SER A 456 -6.63 11.29 -11.73
CA SER A 456 -7.13 12.62 -11.42
C SER A 456 -7.80 13.32 -12.62
N TYR A 457 -7.30 13.06 -13.83
CA TYR A 457 -7.69 13.81 -15.03
C TYR A 457 -8.33 12.95 -16.13
N GLY A 458 -8.39 11.63 -15.94
CA GLY A 458 -9.02 10.71 -16.89
C GLY A 458 -8.28 10.57 -18.22
N ALA A 459 -8.98 10.15 -19.26
CA ALA A 459 -8.43 9.91 -20.58
C ALA A 459 -7.92 11.18 -21.29
N ASP A 460 -8.37 12.33 -20.89
CA ASP A 460 -8.00 13.63 -21.49
C ASP A 460 -6.49 13.89 -21.49
N VAL A 461 -5.74 13.31 -20.56
CA VAL A 461 -4.29 13.51 -20.44
C VAL A 461 -3.47 12.49 -21.22
N ILE A 462 -4.10 11.42 -21.72
CA ILE A 462 -3.46 10.39 -22.54
C ILE A 462 -3.96 10.36 -23.98
N ASN A 463 -5.14 10.90 -24.28
CA ASN A 463 -5.70 10.96 -25.65
C ASN A 463 -4.86 11.78 -26.64
N CYS A 464 -3.85 12.50 -26.17
CA CYS A 464 -2.93 13.28 -27.02
C CYS A 464 -1.69 12.49 -27.46
N TYR A 465 -1.55 11.23 -27.03
CA TYR A 465 -0.47 10.34 -27.44
C TYR A 465 -0.96 9.30 -28.42
N ASP A 466 -0.15 8.98 -29.41
CA ASP A 466 -0.45 7.95 -30.39
C ASP A 466 -0.24 6.55 -29.79
N VAL A 467 0.80 6.41 -28.95
CA VAL A 467 1.19 5.15 -28.33
C VAL A 467 1.34 5.31 -26.84
N LEU A 468 0.59 4.52 -26.07
CA LEU A 468 0.75 4.36 -24.62
C LEU A 468 1.39 3.02 -24.31
N MET A 469 2.48 3.03 -23.55
CA MET A 469 3.22 1.82 -23.16
C MET A 469 3.16 1.64 -21.65
N THR A 470 2.90 0.43 -21.19
CA THR A 470 3.02 0.11 -19.75
C THR A 470 4.44 -0.35 -19.42
N CYS A 471 4.83 -0.23 -18.16
CA CYS A 471 5.98 -0.90 -17.58
C CYS A 471 5.70 -2.40 -17.33
N SER A 472 6.64 -3.10 -16.68
CA SER A 472 6.61 -4.55 -16.48
C SER A 472 5.48 -5.05 -15.58
N HIS A 473 4.93 -4.20 -14.68
CA HIS A 473 3.94 -4.65 -13.69
C HIS A 473 2.91 -3.57 -13.32
N PRO A 474 1.96 -3.20 -14.21
CA PRO A 474 0.90 -2.24 -13.93
C PRO A 474 -0.31 -2.92 -13.23
N GLU A 475 -0.11 -3.44 -12.01
CA GLU A 475 -1.02 -4.36 -11.32
C GLU A 475 -2.23 -3.65 -10.70
N TYR A 476 -2.02 -2.44 -10.14
CA TYR A 476 -2.99 -1.74 -9.28
C TYR A 476 -3.60 -0.53 -9.97
N HIS A 477 -4.92 -0.53 -10.05
CA HIS A 477 -5.66 0.56 -10.68
C HIS A 477 -6.88 1.00 -9.87
N THR A 478 -7.22 2.29 -9.98
CA THR A 478 -8.50 2.82 -9.53
C THR A 478 -9.58 2.67 -10.61
N THR A 479 -10.85 2.88 -10.26
CA THR A 479 -11.93 2.92 -11.23
C THR A 479 -11.68 3.96 -12.32
N ASN A 480 -11.19 5.14 -11.93
CA ASN A 480 -10.93 6.23 -12.87
C ASN A 480 -9.81 5.90 -13.85
N SER A 481 -8.69 5.32 -13.36
CA SER A 481 -7.56 4.97 -14.23
C SER A 481 -7.93 3.90 -15.25
N LEU A 482 -8.68 2.85 -14.84
CA LEU A 482 -9.15 1.84 -15.79
C LEU A 482 -10.16 2.39 -16.79
N ASN A 483 -11.06 3.30 -16.37
CA ASN A 483 -11.99 3.96 -17.28
C ASN A 483 -11.24 4.77 -18.33
N ALA A 484 -10.19 5.50 -17.92
CA ALA A 484 -9.39 6.31 -18.82
C ALA A 484 -8.64 5.45 -19.86
N LEU A 485 -8.05 4.33 -19.46
CA LEU A 485 -7.38 3.41 -20.37
C LEU A 485 -8.35 2.78 -21.39
N GLN A 486 -9.53 2.38 -20.93
CA GLN A 486 -10.57 1.84 -21.82
C GLN A 486 -11.09 2.92 -22.79
N GLU A 487 -11.25 4.14 -22.34
CA GLU A 487 -11.66 5.26 -23.19
C GLU A 487 -10.58 5.58 -24.24
N TYR A 488 -9.31 5.57 -23.85
CA TYR A 488 -8.17 5.79 -24.74
C TYR A 488 -8.15 4.78 -25.88
N THR A 489 -8.24 3.47 -25.58
CA THR A 489 -8.25 2.41 -26.59
C THR A 489 -9.51 2.47 -27.47
N ASN A 490 -10.67 2.82 -26.92
CA ASN A 490 -11.91 2.97 -27.67
C ASN A 490 -11.89 4.18 -28.64
N LYS A 491 -11.06 5.19 -28.36
CA LYS A 491 -10.90 6.37 -29.20
C LYS A 491 -9.82 6.24 -30.27
N GLY A 492 -9.22 5.07 -30.43
CA GLY A 492 -8.21 4.80 -31.44
C GLY A 492 -6.77 4.91 -30.93
N GLY A 493 -6.57 5.11 -29.61
CA GLY A 493 -5.23 5.05 -29.02
C GLY A 493 -4.63 3.65 -29.08
N HIS A 494 -3.32 3.56 -29.27
CA HIS A 494 -2.60 2.29 -29.31
C HIS A 494 -1.98 1.96 -27.97
N LEU A 495 -2.30 0.79 -27.41
CA LEU A 495 -1.78 0.33 -26.13
C LEU A 495 -0.76 -0.80 -26.34
N LEU A 496 0.48 -0.61 -25.84
CA LEU A 496 1.45 -1.68 -25.65
C LEU A 496 1.45 -2.07 -24.18
N TYR A 497 0.89 -3.23 -23.85
CA TYR A 497 0.98 -3.83 -22.54
C TYR A 497 2.22 -4.72 -22.45
N LEU A 498 3.31 -4.19 -21.89
CA LEU A 498 4.62 -4.82 -21.84
C LEU A 498 4.94 -5.49 -20.49
N GLY A 499 3.94 -6.03 -19.85
CA GLY A 499 4.06 -6.59 -18.51
C GLY A 499 3.24 -7.86 -18.30
N GLY A 500 3.21 -8.29 -17.04
CA GLY A 500 2.36 -9.34 -16.55
C GLY A 500 1.63 -8.92 -15.27
N ASN A 501 0.53 -9.63 -14.94
CA ASN A 501 -0.34 -9.34 -13.80
C ASN A 501 -0.81 -7.88 -13.76
N GLY A 502 -1.06 -7.31 -14.95
CA GLY A 502 -1.55 -5.95 -15.09
C GLY A 502 -3.06 -5.86 -14.89
N PHE A 503 -3.55 -4.66 -14.49
CA PHE A 503 -4.98 -4.33 -14.38
C PHE A 503 -5.77 -5.29 -13.47
N TYR A 504 -5.11 -5.82 -12.44
CA TYR A 504 -5.59 -6.96 -11.69
C TYR A 504 -6.27 -6.60 -10.38
N TRP A 505 -5.64 -5.76 -9.56
CA TRP A 505 -6.17 -5.32 -8.27
C TRP A 505 -6.76 -3.92 -8.32
N LYS A 506 -7.86 -3.76 -7.57
CA LYS A 506 -8.44 -2.46 -7.33
C LYS A 506 -7.81 -1.80 -6.11
N VAL A 507 -7.43 -0.53 -6.25
CA VAL A 507 -7.04 0.35 -5.15
C VAL A 507 -7.97 1.56 -5.07
N ALA A 508 -8.05 2.14 -3.88
CA ALA A 508 -8.69 3.41 -3.64
C ALA A 508 -7.67 4.47 -3.23
N VAL A 509 -7.93 5.71 -3.60
CA VAL A 509 -7.20 6.92 -3.18
C VAL A 509 -8.18 7.93 -2.61
N ASN A 510 -7.69 8.85 -1.75
CA ASN A 510 -8.55 9.82 -1.07
C ASN A 510 -7.81 11.14 -0.84
N GLU A 511 -8.49 12.26 -1.09
CA GLU A 511 -7.94 13.61 -0.92
C GLU A 511 -7.56 13.95 0.54
N ASN A 512 -8.22 13.33 1.51
CA ASN A 512 -7.88 13.53 2.93
C ASN A 512 -6.61 12.77 3.33
N TRP A 513 -6.25 11.71 2.60
CA TRP A 513 -5.09 10.87 2.82
C TRP A 513 -4.19 10.88 1.58
N ARG A 514 -3.76 12.09 1.17
CA ARG A 514 -2.95 12.29 -0.04
C ARG A 514 -1.70 11.43 -0.04
N ASP A 515 -1.28 11.07 -1.23
CA ASP A 515 -0.07 10.27 -1.47
C ASP A 515 -0.12 8.86 -0.84
N SER A 516 -1.32 8.35 -0.60
CA SER A 516 -1.54 7.00 -0.09
C SER A 516 -2.57 6.23 -0.91
N VAL A 517 -2.50 4.92 -0.80
CA VAL A 517 -3.44 3.98 -1.41
C VAL A 517 -4.00 3.06 -0.35
N GLU A 518 -5.26 2.64 -0.57
CA GLU A 518 -5.92 1.59 0.20
C GLU A 518 -6.15 0.37 -0.69
N ILE A 519 -5.92 -0.81 -0.12
CA ILE A 519 -6.27 -2.09 -0.73
C ILE A 519 -7.07 -2.94 0.25
N ARG A 520 -8.06 -3.66 -0.27
CA ARG A 520 -8.77 -4.73 0.45
C ARG A 520 -8.51 -6.05 -0.23
N ARG A 521 -8.12 -7.04 0.55
CA ARG A 521 -7.94 -8.42 0.11
C ARG A 521 -8.97 -9.28 0.85
N GLY A 522 -9.78 -10.02 0.14
CA GLY A 522 -10.86 -10.80 0.73
C GLY A 522 -11.09 -12.10 -0.04
N GLU A 523 -12.21 -12.75 0.17
CA GLU A 523 -12.55 -14.03 -0.47
C GLU A 523 -12.53 -13.97 -2.01
N GLY A 524 -12.70 -12.77 -2.58
CA GLY A 524 -12.61 -12.52 -4.02
C GLY A 524 -11.20 -12.39 -4.57
N GLY A 525 -10.17 -12.49 -3.74
CA GLY A 525 -8.77 -12.36 -4.14
C GLY A 525 -7.85 -12.24 -2.92
N ILE A 526 -7.24 -13.34 -2.54
CA ILE A 526 -6.31 -13.44 -1.41
C ILE A 526 -4.88 -13.47 -1.96
N ARG A 527 -4.03 -12.58 -1.41
CA ARG A 527 -2.58 -12.62 -1.58
C ARG A 527 -1.96 -12.14 -0.28
N ALA A 528 -1.00 -12.87 0.26
CA ALA A 528 -0.40 -12.65 1.56
C ALA A 528 -1.41 -12.74 2.72
N TRP A 529 -2.45 -11.91 2.75
CA TRP A 529 -3.45 -11.85 3.81
C TRP A 529 -4.87 -11.66 3.24
N ALA A 530 -5.87 -11.80 4.11
CA ALA A 530 -7.27 -11.49 3.80
C ALA A 530 -7.87 -10.63 4.90
N SER A 531 -8.72 -9.67 4.51
CA SER A 531 -9.60 -8.93 5.43
C SER A 531 -10.54 -9.91 6.16
N GLU A 532 -11.02 -9.53 7.32
CA GLU A 532 -12.10 -10.30 7.96
C GLU A 532 -13.36 -10.27 7.07
N PRO A 533 -14.15 -11.36 7.04
CA PRO A 533 -15.41 -11.38 6.29
C PRO A 533 -16.28 -10.17 6.62
N GLY A 534 -16.76 -9.46 5.59
CA GLY A 534 -17.54 -8.25 5.72
C GLY A 534 -16.73 -6.94 5.72
N GLU A 535 -15.40 -7.00 5.60
CA GLU A 535 -14.52 -5.82 5.57
C GLU A 535 -13.91 -5.59 4.17
N ASP A 536 -14.66 -5.90 3.11
CA ASP A 536 -14.18 -5.86 1.72
C ASP A 536 -14.33 -4.49 1.05
N TYR A 537 -15.08 -3.55 1.63
CA TYR A 537 -15.30 -2.24 1.06
C TYR A 537 -14.22 -1.25 1.51
N ASN A 538 -13.66 -0.53 0.54
CA ASN A 538 -12.65 0.50 0.80
C ASN A 538 -13.22 1.62 1.70
N ALA A 539 -12.46 2.06 2.68
CA ALA A 539 -12.80 3.22 3.49
C ALA A 539 -12.62 4.53 2.71
N PHE A 540 -11.67 4.58 1.79
CA PHE A 540 -11.31 5.78 1.06
C PHE A 540 -12.40 6.26 0.09
N ASP A 541 -13.02 5.34 -0.65
CA ASP A 541 -13.98 5.67 -1.70
C ASP A 541 -15.36 4.98 -1.56
N GLY A 542 -15.52 4.13 -0.55
CA GLY A 542 -16.78 3.41 -0.29
C GLY A 542 -17.12 2.34 -1.32
N THR A 543 -16.19 1.95 -2.17
CA THR A 543 -16.42 0.94 -3.20
C THR A 543 -15.92 -0.44 -2.78
N TYR A 544 -16.48 -1.50 -3.36
CA TYR A 544 -16.01 -2.86 -3.15
C TYR A 544 -14.57 -3.00 -3.66
N GLY A 545 -13.69 -3.53 -2.84
CA GLY A 545 -12.26 -3.73 -3.14
C GLY A 545 -11.97 -5.04 -3.87
N GLY A 546 -10.77 -5.59 -3.67
CA GLY A 546 -10.35 -6.88 -4.23
C GLY A 546 -9.98 -6.83 -5.71
N LEU A 547 -10.18 -7.95 -6.40
CA LEU A 547 -9.79 -8.11 -7.80
C LEU A 547 -10.74 -7.40 -8.77
N TRP A 548 -10.20 -6.86 -9.85
CA TRP A 548 -11.01 -6.26 -10.92
C TRP A 548 -11.93 -7.28 -11.61
N ARG A 549 -11.50 -8.56 -11.74
CA ARG A 549 -12.39 -9.61 -12.27
C ARG A 549 -13.63 -9.84 -11.38
N ARG A 550 -13.52 -9.61 -10.06
CA ARG A 550 -14.66 -9.68 -9.12
C ARG A 550 -15.51 -8.40 -9.15
N ASN A 551 -14.97 -7.32 -9.65
CA ASN A 551 -15.67 -6.07 -9.93
C ASN A 551 -16.24 -6.03 -11.37
N GLY A 552 -16.33 -7.19 -12.07
CA GLY A 552 -16.89 -7.32 -13.42
C GLY A 552 -15.98 -6.82 -14.54
N ARG A 553 -14.69 -6.61 -14.28
CA ARG A 553 -13.71 -6.05 -15.22
C ARG A 553 -12.42 -6.87 -15.20
N ALA A 554 -12.48 -8.09 -15.77
CA ALA A 554 -11.28 -8.91 -15.88
C ALA A 554 -10.24 -8.21 -16.80
N PRO A 555 -8.92 -8.32 -16.51
CA PRO A 555 -7.87 -7.72 -17.31
C PRO A 555 -7.95 -8.02 -18.80
N GLN A 556 -8.40 -9.22 -19.16
CA GLN A 556 -8.57 -9.66 -20.54
C GLN A 556 -9.43 -8.73 -21.40
N VAL A 557 -10.38 -8.01 -20.78
CA VAL A 557 -11.27 -7.07 -21.50
C VAL A 557 -10.47 -5.90 -22.10
N LEU A 558 -9.43 -5.43 -21.40
CA LEU A 558 -8.60 -4.30 -21.83
C LEU A 558 -7.38 -4.76 -22.62
N SER A 559 -6.63 -5.72 -22.07
CA SER A 559 -5.32 -6.13 -22.59
C SER A 559 -5.37 -7.42 -23.47
N GLY A 560 -6.51 -8.09 -23.55
CA GLY A 560 -6.63 -9.38 -24.24
C GLY A 560 -6.06 -10.58 -23.47
N VAL A 561 -5.24 -10.34 -22.45
CA VAL A 561 -4.65 -11.34 -21.56
C VAL A 561 -4.85 -10.94 -20.10
N GLY A 562 -4.67 -11.87 -19.18
CA GLY A 562 -4.73 -11.57 -17.76
C GLY A 562 -4.09 -12.66 -16.92
N PHE A 563 -3.65 -12.28 -15.73
CA PHE A 563 -2.89 -13.09 -14.81
C PHE A 563 -3.60 -14.36 -14.36
N THR A 564 -2.91 -15.47 -14.49
CA THR A 564 -3.47 -16.81 -14.23
C THR A 564 -2.53 -17.76 -13.52
N SER A 565 -1.22 -17.53 -13.62
CA SER A 565 -0.22 -18.40 -12.98
C SER A 565 1.03 -17.64 -12.59
N GLN A 566 1.71 -18.11 -11.56
CA GLN A 566 2.97 -17.58 -11.09
C GLN A 566 3.93 -18.69 -10.67
N GLY A 567 5.23 -18.41 -10.73
CA GLY A 567 6.28 -19.32 -10.30
C GLY A 567 7.50 -18.58 -9.75
N ASP A 568 8.61 -19.28 -9.61
CA ASP A 568 9.87 -18.65 -9.31
C ASP A 568 10.35 -17.75 -10.44
N HIS A 569 11.35 -16.91 -10.16
CA HIS A 569 11.82 -15.88 -11.11
C HIS A 569 12.69 -16.50 -12.24
N PHE A 570 12.15 -17.55 -12.90
CA PHE A 570 12.72 -18.18 -14.09
C PHE A 570 11.83 -17.94 -15.29
N GLY A 571 12.44 -17.50 -16.38
CA GLY A 571 11.77 -17.23 -17.65
C GLY A 571 12.06 -18.29 -18.70
N VAL A 572 11.07 -18.55 -19.55
CA VAL A 572 11.19 -19.39 -20.74
C VAL A 572 10.93 -18.52 -21.97
N PRO A 573 11.29 -18.99 -23.20
CA PRO A 573 10.93 -18.25 -24.43
C PRO A 573 9.47 -18.39 -24.80
N TYR A 574 9.04 -17.50 -25.69
CA TYR A 574 7.81 -17.70 -26.47
C TYR A 574 8.10 -18.50 -27.74
N ARG A 575 7.09 -19.24 -28.17
CA ARG A 575 7.06 -19.89 -29.48
C ARG A 575 5.96 -19.27 -30.34
N ARG A 576 6.28 -18.92 -31.56
CA ARG A 576 5.32 -18.39 -32.53
C ARG A 576 4.21 -19.41 -32.79
N THR A 577 2.96 -18.94 -32.84
CA THR A 577 1.79 -19.75 -33.22
C THR A 577 1.68 -19.84 -34.75
N LYS A 578 0.83 -20.77 -35.24
CA LYS A 578 0.53 -20.85 -36.66
C LYS A 578 -0.09 -19.57 -37.22
N GLN A 579 -0.90 -18.90 -36.43
CA GLN A 579 -1.58 -17.65 -36.81
C GLN A 579 -0.58 -16.51 -37.08
N SER A 580 0.55 -16.49 -36.39
CA SER A 580 1.59 -15.45 -36.58
C SER A 580 2.21 -15.45 -38.00
N TYR A 581 2.03 -16.51 -38.76
CA TYR A 581 2.51 -16.61 -40.15
C TYR A 581 1.50 -16.12 -41.17
N ASN A 582 0.31 -15.70 -40.75
CA ASN A 582 -0.65 -15.07 -41.64
C ASN A 582 -0.10 -13.72 -42.15
N PRO A 583 -0.33 -13.36 -43.43
CA PRO A 583 0.19 -12.11 -44.00
C PRO A 583 -0.19 -10.84 -43.21
N GLU A 584 -1.35 -10.84 -42.57
CA GLU A 584 -1.86 -9.73 -41.76
C GLU A 584 -1.00 -9.40 -40.52
N PHE A 585 -0.22 -10.37 -40.01
CA PHE A 585 0.69 -10.20 -38.87
C PHE A 585 2.17 -10.16 -39.27
N SER A 586 2.49 -10.25 -40.57
CA SER A 586 3.88 -10.28 -41.05
C SER A 586 4.71 -9.07 -40.64
N TRP A 587 4.06 -7.92 -40.48
CA TRP A 587 4.70 -6.68 -40.06
C TRP A 587 5.27 -6.75 -38.63
N ILE A 588 4.66 -7.54 -37.73
CA ILE A 588 5.17 -7.73 -36.35
C ILE A 588 6.52 -8.43 -36.36
N PHE A 589 6.71 -9.35 -37.32
CA PHE A 589 7.90 -10.20 -37.43
C PHE A 589 8.81 -9.79 -38.60
N ASP A 590 8.67 -8.56 -39.10
CA ASP A 590 9.57 -8.08 -40.16
C ASP A 590 11.02 -8.09 -39.70
N GLY A 591 11.87 -8.81 -40.45
CA GLY A 591 13.28 -9.05 -40.10
C GLY A 591 13.49 -10.09 -38.96
N ILE A 592 12.45 -10.81 -38.50
CA ILE A 592 12.53 -11.88 -37.51
C ILE A 592 12.15 -13.22 -38.17
N ILE A 593 13.13 -14.11 -38.33
CA ILE A 593 12.94 -15.44 -38.90
C ILE A 593 12.77 -16.51 -37.84
N ASP A 594 13.10 -16.20 -36.59
CA ASP A 594 13.07 -17.13 -35.46
C ASP A 594 11.65 -17.62 -35.16
N GLU A 595 11.52 -18.91 -34.88
CA GLU A 595 10.31 -19.53 -34.31
C GLU A 595 10.26 -19.31 -32.80
N ILE A 596 11.43 -19.30 -32.13
CA ILE A 596 11.63 -19.08 -30.70
C ILE A 596 12.00 -17.62 -30.49
N ILE A 597 11.32 -16.96 -29.57
CA ILE A 597 11.47 -15.54 -29.30
C ILE A 597 11.77 -15.35 -27.82
N GLY A 598 12.84 -14.60 -27.48
CA GLY A 598 13.16 -14.21 -26.12
C GLY A 598 13.61 -15.39 -25.24
N ASP A 599 14.51 -16.24 -25.72
CA ASP A 599 15.22 -17.28 -24.94
C ASP A 599 16.41 -16.70 -24.16
N PHE A 600 16.31 -15.43 -23.80
CA PHE A 600 17.28 -14.63 -23.07
C PHE A 600 16.57 -13.52 -22.30
N GLY A 601 17.24 -12.92 -21.32
CA GLY A 601 16.73 -11.75 -20.59
C GLY A 601 17.42 -11.53 -19.25
N LEU A 602 17.46 -10.28 -18.83
CA LEU A 602 18.00 -9.84 -17.53
C LEU A 602 17.03 -10.11 -16.35
N SER A 603 15.79 -10.49 -16.66
CA SER A 603 14.79 -10.86 -15.66
C SER A 603 14.44 -12.33 -15.83
N GLY A 604 15.10 -13.22 -15.07
CA GLY A 604 14.81 -14.65 -15.08
C GLY A 604 15.34 -15.45 -16.25
N GLY A 605 16.15 -14.86 -17.16
CA GLY A 605 16.81 -15.58 -18.26
C GLY A 605 15.95 -15.85 -19.48
N GLY A 606 14.68 -15.50 -19.48
CA GLY A 606 13.74 -15.63 -20.60
C GLY A 606 12.61 -14.61 -20.58
N ALA A 607 11.98 -14.37 -21.70
CA ALA A 607 10.98 -13.30 -21.86
C ALA A 607 9.62 -13.60 -21.19
N ALA A 608 9.31 -14.87 -20.90
CA ALA A 608 8.07 -15.28 -20.22
C ALA A 608 8.37 -15.93 -18.88
N GLY A 609 8.11 -15.24 -17.78
CA GLY A 609 8.41 -15.78 -16.44
C GLY A 609 7.80 -14.98 -15.31
N PHE A 610 7.94 -15.51 -14.11
CA PHE A 610 7.48 -15.06 -12.82
C PHE A 610 5.95 -15.00 -12.71
N GLU A 611 5.28 -14.09 -13.36
CA GLU A 611 3.82 -13.97 -13.41
C GLU A 611 3.38 -13.95 -14.87
N LEU A 612 2.42 -14.82 -15.20
CA LEU A 612 2.03 -15.14 -16.56
C LEU A 612 0.56 -14.81 -16.82
N ASP A 613 0.33 -14.09 -17.91
CA ASP A 613 -1.01 -13.72 -18.35
C ASP A 613 -1.41 -14.51 -19.58
N ARG A 614 -2.61 -15.03 -19.55
CA ARG A 614 -3.18 -15.85 -20.61
C ARG A 614 -4.41 -15.20 -21.23
N ALA A 615 -4.59 -15.40 -22.54
CA ALA A 615 -5.84 -15.13 -23.24
C ALA A 615 -6.92 -16.14 -22.81
N ASP A 616 -8.11 -15.64 -22.48
CA ASP A 616 -9.27 -16.48 -22.16
C ASP A 616 -10.59 -15.77 -22.53
N ILE A 617 -11.31 -16.35 -23.50
CA ILE A 617 -12.59 -15.79 -23.97
C ILE A 617 -13.62 -15.73 -22.84
N ASN A 618 -13.60 -16.69 -21.90
CA ASN A 618 -14.54 -16.70 -20.78
C ASN A 618 -14.30 -15.55 -19.79
N LEU A 619 -13.11 -14.96 -19.81
CA LEU A 619 -12.73 -13.78 -19.01
C LEU A 619 -12.77 -12.49 -19.83
N GLY A 620 -13.21 -12.55 -21.09
CA GLY A 620 -13.45 -11.37 -21.91
C GLY A 620 -12.34 -10.99 -22.87
N THR A 621 -11.40 -11.89 -23.19
CA THR A 621 -10.49 -11.68 -24.33
C THR A 621 -11.32 -11.37 -25.58
N PRO A 622 -11.04 -10.25 -26.29
CA PRO A 622 -11.79 -9.88 -27.49
C PRO A 622 -11.80 -10.97 -28.56
N LEU A 623 -12.93 -11.17 -29.23
CA LEU A 623 -13.09 -12.26 -30.23
C LEU A 623 -12.17 -12.10 -31.44
N ASN A 624 -11.75 -10.88 -31.75
CA ASN A 624 -10.76 -10.56 -32.81
C ASN A 624 -9.31 -10.62 -32.31
N ALA A 625 -9.07 -10.94 -31.04
CA ALA A 625 -7.72 -11.09 -30.53
C ALA A 625 -7.05 -12.35 -31.09
N THR A 626 -5.83 -12.20 -31.59
CA THR A 626 -5.03 -13.29 -32.13
C THR A 626 -3.82 -13.54 -31.22
N ILE A 627 -3.69 -14.79 -30.74
CA ILE A 627 -2.48 -15.24 -30.05
C ILE A 627 -1.40 -15.48 -31.12
N ILE A 628 -0.36 -14.64 -31.12
CA ILE A 628 0.74 -14.69 -32.10
C ILE A 628 1.96 -15.45 -31.60
N ALA A 629 2.13 -15.52 -30.28
CA ALA A 629 3.13 -16.38 -29.64
C ALA A 629 2.64 -16.81 -28.25
N SER A 630 3.14 -17.94 -27.75
CA SER A 630 2.77 -18.48 -26.45
C SER A 630 3.97 -19.18 -25.79
N SER A 631 4.10 -19.05 -24.50
CA SER A 631 5.13 -19.76 -23.73
C SER A 631 4.68 -21.16 -23.34
N LYS A 632 5.62 -22.07 -23.19
CA LYS A 632 5.42 -23.45 -22.68
C LYS A 632 6.67 -23.95 -21.98
N GLY A 633 6.50 -24.95 -21.13
CA GLY A 633 7.63 -25.61 -20.48
C GLY A 633 8.15 -24.86 -19.26
N HIS A 634 7.25 -24.15 -18.58
CA HIS A 634 7.53 -23.62 -17.25
C HIS A 634 7.80 -24.78 -16.27
N ASP A 635 8.67 -24.56 -15.30
CA ASP A 635 9.06 -25.58 -14.34
C ASP A 635 7.97 -25.82 -13.26
N ASP A 636 8.21 -26.78 -12.38
CA ASP A 636 7.28 -27.22 -11.33
C ASP A 636 7.00 -26.15 -10.25
N SER A 637 7.73 -25.02 -10.24
CA SER A 637 7.45 -23.89 -9.34
C SER A 637 6.17 -23.12 -9.75
N PHE A 638 5.79 -23.22 -11.04
CA PHE A 638 4.64 -22.50 -11.55
C PHE A 638 3.31 -23.16 -11.14
N VAL A 639 2.47 -22.35 -10.49
CA VAL A 639 1.13 -22.75 -10.02
C VAL A 639 0.07 -21.79 -10.52
N LEU A 640 -1.15 -22.30 -10.68
CA LEU A 640 -2.31 -21.45 -10.97
C LEU A 640 -2.63 -20.57 -9.77
N VAL A 641 -3.12 -19.37 -10.03
CA VAL A 641 -3.68 -18.52 -8.98
C VAL A 641 -4.98 -19.11 -8.42
N PRO A 642 -5.32 -18.84 -7.14
CA PRO A 642 -6.51 -19.44 -6.50
C PRO A 642 -7.80 -19.27 -7.31
N GLU A 643 -8.02 -18.12 -7.91
CA GLU A 643 -9.21 -17.83 -8.70
C GLU A 643 -9.30 -18.67 -9.98
N ASP A 644 -8.16 -19.07 -10.56
CA ASP A 644 -8.12 -19.94 -11.73
C ASP A 644 -8.20 -21.42 -11.35
N ILE A 645 -7.67 -21.82 -10.21
CA ILE A 645 -7.88 -23.16 -9.66
C ILE A 645 -9.39 -23.42 -9.52
N LEU A 646 -10.09 -22.49 -8.85
CA LEU A 646 -11.52 -22.66 -8.57
C LEU A 646 -12.41 -22.56 -9.82
N THR A 647 -12.03 -21.78 -10.82
CA THR A 647 -12.91 -21.48 -11.97
C THR A 647 -12.57 -22.26 -13.23
N HIS A 648 -11.36 -22.79 -13.38
CA HIS A 648 -10.89 -23.44 -14.60
C HIS A 648 -10.33 -24.84 -14.38
N HIS A 649 -9.70 -25.11 -13.23
CA HIS A 649 -9.09 -26.40 -12.97
C HIS A 649 -10.04 -27.33 -12.19
N ASP A 650 -10.59 -26.89 -11.06
CA ASP A 650 -11.38 -27.73 -10.16
C ASP A 650 -12.88 -27.76 -10.47
N THR A 651 -13.37 -26.84 -11.32
CA THR A 651 -14.79 -26.76 -11.69
C THR A 651 -15.00 -27.12 -13.16
N TRP A 652 -16.26 -27.21 -13.60
CA TRP A 652 -16.60 -27.50 -14.99
C TRP A 652 -16.49 -26.24 -15.87
N PRO A 653 -15.95 -26.35 -17.09
CA PRO A 653 -15.28 -27.50 -17.67
C PRO A 653 -13.84 -27.62 -17.17
N HIS A 654 -13.51 -28.70 -16.54
CA HIS A 654 -12.15 -29.02 -16.07
C HIS A 654 -11.14 -28.92 -17.21
N ARG A 655 -10.02 -28.20 -16.97
CA ARG A 655 -8.92 -28.04 -17.94
C ARG A 655 -7.61 -28.58 -17.37
N PRO A 656 -6.78 -29.26 -18.20
CA PRO A 656 -5.44 -29.65 -17.78
C PRO A 656 -4.60 -28.43 -17.35
N ILE A 657 -3.82 -28.59 -16.30
CA ILE A 657 -2.94 -27.52 -15.77
C ILE A 657 -1.96 -27.04 -16.85
N ASP A 658 -1.36 -27.95 -17.62
CA ASP A 658 -0.38 -27.63 -18.67
C ASP A 658 -0.96 -26.71 -19.77
N ASP A 659 -2.27 -26.73 -19.96
CA ASP A 659 -2.92 -25.82 -20.90
C ASP A 659 -3.20 -24.44 -20.29
N LEU A 660 -3.15 -24.32 -18.97
CA LEU A 660 -3.48 -23.10 -18.22
C LEU A 660 -2.23 -22.31 -17.81
N ILE A 661 -1.10 -22.99 -17.56
CA ILE A 661 0.17 -22.34 -17.19
C ILE A 661 0.93 -21.94 -18.47
N ARG A 662 0.68 -20.70 -18.90
CA ARG A 662 1.35 -20.09 -20.05
C ARG A 662 1.18 -18.59 -20.07
N SER A 663 2.06 -17.92 -20.80
CA SER A 663 1.94 -16.52 -21.17
C SER A 663 1.64 -16.43 -22.68
N ASP A 664 0.71 -15.57 -23.06
CA ASP A 664 0.34 -15.36 -24.45
C ASP A 664 0.70 -13.94 -24.92
N ILE A 665 1.36 -13.83 -26.09
CA ILE A 665 1.48 -12.57 -26.82
C ILE A 665 0.29 -12.44 -27.74
N VAL A 666 -0.50 -11.37 -27.60
CA VAL A 666 -1.71 -11.14 -28.38
C VAL A 666 -1.69 -9.79 -29.09
N TYR A 667 -2.36 -9.73 -30.23
CA TYR A 667 -2.69 -8.50 -30.94
C TYR A 667 -4.16 -8.50 -31.31
N PHE A 668 -4.81 -7.34 -31.18
CA PHE A 668 -6.15 -7.09 -31.67
C PHE A 668 -6.37 -5.61 -31.98
N GLU A 669 -7.26 -5.34 -32.91
CA GLU A 669 -7.69 -4.00 -33.27
C GLU A 669 -8.84 -3.55 -32.37
N THR A 670 -8.83 -2.27 -32.03
CA THR A 670 -9.87 -1.60 -31.26
C THR A 670 -10.66 -0.62 -32.13
N PRO A 671 -11.82 -0.10 -31.69
CA PRO A 671 -12.54 0.89 -32.47
C PRO A 671 -11.68 2.09 -32.86
N ASN A 672 -12.04 2.75 -33.98
CA ASN A 672 -11.38 3.95 -34.49
C ASN A 672 -9.90 3.75 -34.84
N ASP A 673 -9.60 2.60 -35.46
CA ASP A 673 -8.27 2.21 -35.95
C ASP A 673 -7.18 2.08 -34.87
N GLY A 674 -7.56 1.96 -33.60
CA GLY A 674 -6.63 1.68 -32.49
C GLY A 674 -6.19 0.22 -32.47
N GLY A 675 -5.21 -0.08 -31.64
CA GLY A 675 -4.70 -1.45 -31.50
C GLY A 675 -4.13 -1.72 -30.11
N VAL A 676 -4.24 -2.97 -29.67
CA VAL A 676 -3.61 -3.45 -28.43
C VAL A 676 -2.64 -4.57 -28.77
N PHE A 677 -1.42 -4.41 -28.28
CA PHE A 677 -0.38 -5.43 -28.32
C PHE A 677 0.04 -5.76 -26.88
N SER A 678 -0.10 -7.02 -26.48
CA SER A 678 0.16 -7.46 -25.11
C SER A 678 1.12 -8.64 -25.07
N VAL A 679 2.03 -8.64 -24.09
CA VAL A 679 3.07 -9.68 -23.97
C VAL A 679 2.85 -10.66 -22.82
N GLY A 680 2.04 -10.30 -21.82
CA GLY A 680 1.58 -11.20 -20.75
C GLY A 680 2.64 -11.72 -19.79
N SER A 681 3.75 -11.02 -19.59
CA SER A 681 4.80 -11.46 -18.66
C SER A 681 5.60 -10.32 -18.04
N ILE A 682 5.87 -10.43 -16.74
CA ILE A 682 6.70 -9.48 -16.00
C ILE A 682 8.15 -9.46 -16.46
N THR A 683 8.70 -10.61 -16.91
CA THR A 683 10.12 -10.70 -17.29
C THR A 683 10.42 -10.16 -18.68
N PHE A 684 9.38 -9.83 -19.47
CA PHE A 684 9.51 -9.43 -20.87
C PHE A 684 10.45 -8.24 -21.11
N CYS A 685 10.25 -7.16 -20.36
CA CYS A 685 11.08 -5.94 -20.53
C CYS A 685 12.56 -6.19 -20.26
N GLY A 686 12.90 -7.16 -19.42
CA GLY A 686 14.29 -7.57 -19.17
C GLY A 686 15.00 -8.19 -20.38
N SER A 687 14.27 -8.56 -21.44
CA SER A 687 14.84 -9.06 -22.70
C SER A 687 15.18 -7.94 -23.67
N LEU A 688 14.62 -6.75 -23.53
CA LEU A 688 14.84 -5.61 -24.44
C LEU A 688 16.31 -5.19 -24.54
N PRO A 689 17.07 -5.04 -23.42
CA PRO A 689 18.47 -4.60 -23.46
C PRO A 689 19.46 -5.67 -23.93
N HIS A 690 19.05 -6.95 -24.01
CA HIS A 690 19.94 -8.06 -24.34
C HIS A 690 20.68 -7.80 -25.66
N ASN A 691 21.98 -8.16 -25.72
CA ASN A 691 22.84 -7.96 -26.87
C ASN A 691 22.85 -6.52 -27.40
N ASN A 692 22.95 -5.53 -26.50
CA ASN A 692 22.89 -4.09 -26.85
C ASN A 692 21.63 -3.70 -27.65
N CYS A 693 20.48 -4.24 -27.27
CA CYS A 693 19.18 -4.04 -27.91
C CYS A 693 19.08 -4.60 -29.35
N ASP A 694 20.01 -5.45 -29.78
CA ASP A 694 19.97 -6.15 -31.07
C ASP A 694 19.55 -7.61 -30.86
N ASN A 695 18.23 -7.84 -30.79
CA ASN A 695 17.61 -9.13 -30.53
C ASN A 695 16.19 -9.17 -31.07
N ASN A 696 15.58 -10.38 -31.13
CA ASN A 696 14.25 -10.57 -31.71
C ASN A 696 13.11 -9.95 -30.91
N ILE A 697 13.21 -9.82 -29.58
CA ILE A 697 12.24 -9.10 -28.73
C ILE A 697 12.32 -7.58 -29.04
N SER A 698 13.51 -7.02 -29.03
CA SER A 698 13.74 -5.60 -29.37
C SER A 698 13.22 -5.26 -30.77
N LYS A 699 13.50 -6.10 -31.74
CA LYS A 699 13.03 -5.91 -33.11
C LYS A 699 11.52 -6.00 -33.24
N MET A 700 10.89 -6.93 -32.54
CA MET A 700 9.43 -7.09 -32.54
C MET A 700 8.74 -5.83 -31.97
N ILE A 701 9.20 -5.32 -30.84
CA ILE A 701 8.60 -4.12 -30.23
C ILE A 701 8.87 -2.88 -31.11
N ASP A 702 10.04 -2.78 -31.72
CA ASP A 702 10.36 -1.73 -32.68
C ASP A 702 9.36 -1.75 -33.88
N ASN A 703 9.09 -2.92 -34.46
CA ASN A 703 8.12 -3.07 -35.53
C ASN A 703 6.70 -2.65 -35.11
N VAL A 704 6.27 -3.02 -33.89
CA VAL A 704 4.95 -2.65 -33.36
C VAL A 704 4.83 -1.14 -33.17
N ILE A 705 5.84 -0.49 -32.56
CA ILE A 705 5.85 0.96 -32.39
C ILE A 705 5.80 1.67 -33.74
N GLN A 706 6.65 1.27 -34.70
CA GLN A 706 6.68 1.89 -36.04
C GLN A 706 5.32 1.77 -36.71
N LYS A 707 4.66 0.62 -36.64
CA LYS A 707 3.32 0.43 -37.21
C LYS A 707 2.31 1.37 -36.58
N PHE A 708 2.27 1.46 -35.26
CA PHE A 708 1.35 2.30 -34.51
C PHE A 708 1.57 3.80 -34.77
N LEU A 709 2.82 4.23 -34.92
CA LEU A 709 3.12 5.62 -35.24
C LEU A 709 2.76 6.02 -36.70
N VAL A 710 2.60 5.05 -37.64
CA VAL A 710 2.18 5.31 -39.01
C VAL A 710 0.68 5.35 -39.16
N THR A 711 -0.04 4.55 -38.37
CA THR A 711 -1.51 4.42 -38.40
C THR A 711 -2.26 5.48 -37.62
N SER A 712 -1.57 6.23 -36.78
CA SER A 712 -2.11 7.32 -35.94
C SER A 712 -2.29 8.64 -36.67
#